data_e27aed8c5e02fcec502a312e3aadb70f
#
_entry.id   e27aed8c5e02fcec502a312e3aadb70f
#
_cell.length_a   1.000
_cell.length_b   1.000
_cell.length_c   1.000
_cell.angle_alpha   90.00
_cell.angle_beta   90.00
_cell.angle_gamma   90.00
#
_symmetry.space_group_name_H-M   'P 1'
#
loop_
_entity.id
_entity.type
_entity.pdbx_description
1 polymer ?
#
loop_
_entity_poly.entity_id
_entity_poly.type
_entity_poly.pdbx_seq_one_letter_code
_entity_poly.pdbx_strand_id
1 'polypeptide(L)'
;MGKNINGDRPTAFPLEQEKLPFTIPVVEEPRPKIAKLVAMITDRVPAKLKGVKGNDPEYWGLADLISDEMADVALKMGVRKPKTIGQLMKLTKLEREPLQKLLDDMAWVGLIEYNWENLDGKNPNHEKRYVLPQFVPGSAEFFNMRRSQMDEHPQVAAFFERMTFLPLEKITPMVPPGGAGIGMHVIPVEKAIETENEAVGLEKISYWLHKYEGKYAKSMCSCRASRQYLNEGCGDDPESWCIAVGDMATYIVETGRGEYITYDEAMAIFKKAEDNGFVHQITNIDGEQKIFGICNCNVNVCNALRTSQLFNTPNMSRSAYVARVETDQCVACGRCVEYCPAGAVKLGQKLCTKDGPVEYPRQELPDAVKWGPEKWAVDYRDKNRVNCYDTGTAPCKTACPAHIAVQGYLKLAAQGKYREALQLIKRENPFPAVCGRICNRRCEDACTRGTVDQAVAIDEVKRFIAQQDLDAATRFVPEKVIPKVDGAFDQQIAIIGGGPAGLSCAYYLAEKGYRPTVFEKERRLGGMLENGLPSFRLEKDVVQAEIDVLREMGVQFRCGVEVGKDVTIAQLREQGYQGFYVAVGLQSGGRLNIPGDDAQGVTAGIDFMRRVNGGQETKLEGRVVVIGGGNIAADVARTAVRCGAESVDLYCLESYDDMPMGPEDRGECERDGITIHAGWGQTEIVTENGHAAGIRLRKCLRVKNDQGRFAPEFDDNDTCQAQCAAVLYCIGQKVDWRQLLTGTAVTFNPNGTAQVDPVTYQTAEPGIFAGGDAVTGQKFAIDAIAAGKEGAISLHRFVQKATLTIGRNRRQFVELDKENALIPVGFDNTPRQQIGYNAALRRTFRDERIAFTAQQVQKETARCLSCGASVVDPNKCIGCGVCTTKCAFDAIHLHRERPECSTMIPAEDKMKAILPYMVKREIKIRKAGKK
;
A
#
# COMPACT_ATOMS: atom_id res chain seq x y z
N MET A 1 12.98 -10.58 -21.58
CA MET A 1 11.59 -10.16 -21.81
C MET A 1 11.01 -9.63 -20.53
N GLY A 2 10.74 -8.36 -20.50
CA GLY A 2 10.22 -7.71 -19.30
C GLY A 2 8.71 -7.74 -19.20
N LYS A 3 8.04 -8.90 -19.39
CA LYS A 3 6.61 -8.95 -19.11
C LYS A 3 6.40 -8.72 -17.63
N ASN A 4 5.69 -7.67 -17.30
CA ASN A 4 5.27 -7.34 -15.97
C ASN A 4 4.15 -8.31 -15.55
N ILE A 5 4.53 -9.44 -14.98
CA ILE A 5 3.59 -10.43 -14.47
C ILE A 5 2.97 -9.83 -13.21
N ASN A 6 1.65 -9.63 -13.23
CA ASN A 6 0.87 -8.98 -12.16
C ASN A 6 1.27 -7.51 -11.87
N GLY A 7 1.89 -6.82 -12.82
CA GLY A 7 2.21 -5.42 -12.69
C GLY A 7 3.35 -5.07 -11.73
N ASP A 8 3.99 -6.06 -11.11
CA ASP A 8 4.99 -5.82 -10.05
C ASP A 8 6.44 -6.03 -10.50
N ARG A 9 6.64 -6.62 -11.64
CA ARG A 9 7.98 -6.84 -12.14
C ARG A 9 8.54 -5.54 -12.71
N PRO A 10 9.70 -5.07 -12.24
CA PRO A 10 10.35 -3.92 -12.82
C PRO A 10 10.62 -4.12 -14.31
N THR A 11 10.30 -3.14 -15.11
CA THR A 11 10.41 -3.23 -16.59
C THR A 11 11.79 -2.91 -17.13
N ALA A 12 12.78 -2.79 -16.28
CA ALA A 12 14.07 -2.23 -16.63
C ALA A 12 14.89 -3.05 -17.61
N PHE A 13 14.52 -4.30 -17.92
CA PHE A 13 15.34 -5.12 -18.80
C PHE A 13 14.51 -6.08 -19.67
N PRO A 14 14.76 -6.11 -20.98
CA PRO A 14 15.49 -5.12 -21.76
C PRO A 14 14.80 -3.76 -21.76
N LEU A 15 15.55 -2.66 -21.73
CA LEU A 15 15.01 -1.33 -21.90
C LEU A 15 14.51 -1.16 -23.34
N GLU A 16 13.24 -0.78 -23.46
CA GLU A 16 12.64 -0.46 -24.74
C GLU A 16 12.72 1.06 -24.93
N GLN A 17 13.38 1.51 -26.00
CA GLN A 17 13.59 2.93 -26.28
C GLN A 17 12.29 3.74 -26.23
N GLU A 18 11.22 3.18 -26.73
CA GLU A 18 9.89 3.82 -26.82
C GLU A 18 9.28 4.14 -25.43
N LYS A 19 9.74 3.44 -24.39
CA LYS A 19 9.27 3.61 -23.02
C LYS A 19 10.15 4.54 -22.19
N LEU A 20 11.29 4.95 -22.72
CA LEU A 20 12.19 5.86 -22.02
C LEU A 20 11.77 7.31 -22.23
N PRO A 21 11.83 8.15 -21.20
CA PRO A 21 11.55 9.58 -21.31
C PRO A 21 12.69 10.37 -22.01
N PHE A 22 13.71 9.69 -22.49
CA PHE A 22 14.87 10.24 -23.18
C PHE A 22 15.40 9.27 -24.23
N THR A 23 16.21 9.77 -25.18
CA THR A 23 16.82 8.96 -26.23
C THR A 23 18.18 8.43 -25.79
N ILE A 24 18.40 7.12 -25.96
CA ILE A 24 19.73 6.52 -25.76
C ILE A 24 20.60 6.88 -26.98
N PRO A 25 21.81 7.44 -26.78
CA PRO A 25 22.73 7.76 -27.86
C PRO A 25 23.15 6.49 -28.63
N VAL A 26 23.05 6.54 -29.95
CA VAL A 26 23.58 5.47 -30.84
C VAL A 26 24.88 5.96 -31.43
N VAL A 27 25.98 5.25 -31.17
CA VAL A 27 27.31 5.59 -31.65
C VAL A 27 27.85 4.41 -32.44
N GLU A 28 28.12 4.64 -33.72
CA GLU A 28 28.69 3.58 -34.60
C GLU A 28 30.13 3.28 -34.27
N GLU A 29 30.95 4.33 -34.14
CA GLU A 29 32.39 4.20 -33.83
C GLU A 29 32.69 4.76 -32.42
N PRO A 30 32.95 3.88 -31.44
CA PRO A 30 33.29 4.32 -30.10
C PRO A 30 34.67 4.94 -30.02
N ARG A 31 34.84 5.98 -29.17
CA ARG A 31 36.16 6.52 -28.86
C ARG A 31 37.03 5.44 -28.19
N PRO A 32 38.20 5.10 -28.76
CA PRO A 32 38.96 3.89 -28.36
C PRO A 32 39.39 3.88 -26.89
N LYS A 33 39.77 5.06 -26.33
CA LYS A 33 40.21 5.16 -24.95
C LYS A 33 39.09 4.92 -23.97
N ILE A 34 37.93 5.49 -24.26
CA ILE A 34 36.73 5.29 -23.43
C ILE A 34 36.23 3.86 -23.51
N ALA A 35 36.18 3.28 -24.72
CA ALA A 35 35.80 1.87 -24.90
C ALA A 35 36.74 0.93 -24.11
N LYS A 36 38.03 1.23 -24.04
CA LYS A 36 39.02 0.48 -23.27
C LYS A 36 38.81 0.68 -21.76
N LEU A 37 38.54 1.90 -21.30
CA LEU A 37 38.29 2.21 -19.89
C LEU A 37 37.02 1.50 -19.40
N VAL A 38 35.92 1.64 -20.09
CA VAL A 38 34.64 1.03 -19.68
C VAL A 38 34.70 -0.49 -19.73
N ALA A 39 35.44 -1.09 -20.64
CA ALA A 39 35.73 -2.52 -20.65
C ALA A 39 36.53 -2.96 -19.41
N MET A 40 37.46 -2.11 -18.94
CA MET A 40 38.27 -2.39 -17.75
C MET A 40 37.46 -2.33 -16.47
N ILE A 41 36.58 -1.33 -16.30
CA ILE A 41 35.82 -1.09 -15.06
C ILE A 41 34.54 -1.94 -14.96
N THR A 42 33.97 -2.39 -16.09
CA THR A 42 32.73 -3.17 -16.10
C THR A 42 32.84 -4.51 -15.38
N ASP A 43 31.76 -4.96 -14.78
CA ASP A 43 31.64 -6.30 -14.18
C ASP A 43 31.24 -7.38 -15.20
N ARG A 44 31.04 -7.02 -16.46
CA ARG A 44 30.70 -7.95 -17.54
C ARG A 44 31.94 -8.63 -18.15
N VAL A 45 32.07 -9.93 -17.93
CA VAL A 45 33.16 -10.74 -18.51
C VAL A 45 33.19 -10.64 -20.04
N PRO A 46 32.08 -10.70 -20.79
CA PRO A 46 32.12 -10.54 -22.24
C PRO A 46 32.72 -9.21 -22.71
N ALA A 47 32.38 -8.10 -22.03
CA ALA A 47 32.93 -6.78 -22.36
C ALA A 47 34.46 -6.73 -22.09
N LYS A 48 34.93 -7.35 -21.00
CA LYS A 48 36.36 -7.45 -20.68
C LYS A 48 37.14 -8.28 -21.71
N LEU A 49 36.53 -9.32 -22.26
CA LEU A 49 37.19 -10.23 -23.18
C LEU A 49 37.08 -9.81 -24.65
N LYS A 50 35.97 -9.28 -25.09
CA LYS A 50 35.62 -8.96 -26.48
C LYS A 50 35.67 -7.49 -26.82
N GLY A 51 35.88 -6.63 -25.82
CA GLY A 51 35.76 -5.19 -25.97
C GLY A 51 34.30 -4.70 -25.86
N VAL A 52 34.13 -3.39 -25.98
CA VAL A 52 32.85 -2.67 -25.87
C VAL A 52 32.58 -1.95 -27.17
N LYS A 53 31.36 -2.04 -27.66
CA LYS A 53 30.87 -1.37 -28.89
C LYS A 53 30.12 -0.09 -28.53
N GLY A 54 29.94 0.79 -29.50
CA GLY A 54 29.25 2.07 -29.33
C GLY A 54 27.80 1.99 -28.85
N ASN A 55 27.11 0.90 -29.18
CA ASN A 55 25.74 0.64 -28.74
C ASN A 55 25.65 -0.21 -27.43
N ASP A 56 26.78 -0.57 -26.83
CA ASP A 56 26.78 -1.22 -25.52
C ASP A 56 26.51 -0.20 -24.40
N PRO A 57 25.76 -0.56 -23.36
CA PRO A 57 25.42 0.37 -22.27
C PRO A 57 26.66 0.90 -21.55
N GLU A 58 27.71 0.12 -21.44
CA GLU A 58 29.00 0.56 -20.86
C GLU A 58 29.58 1.77 -21.59
N TYR A 59 29.37 1.86 -22.89
CA TYR A 59 29.88 2.98 -23.69
C TYR A 59 28.93 4.17 -23.66
N TRP A 60 27.70 4.01 -24.18
CA TRP A 60 26.80 5.17 -24.33
C TRP A 60 26.37 5.78 -22.99
N GLY A 61 26.41 5.01 -21.90
CA GLY A 61 26.08 5.52 -20.58
C GLY A 61 27.11 6.48 -20.00
N LEU A 62 28.37 6.37 -20.40
CA LEU A 62 29.49 7.12 -19.82
C LEU A 62 30.22 8.02 -20.82
N ALA A 63 30.05 7.80 -22.12
CA ALA A 63 30.84 8.46 -23.14
C ALA A 63 30.70 9.99 -23.13
N ASP A 64 29.54 10.53 -22.77
CA ASP A 64 29.30 11.97 -22.69
C ASP A 64 29.85 12.61 -21.41
N LEU A 65 30.13 11.80 -20.39
CA LEU A 65 30.63 12.27 -19.09
C LEU A 65 32.15 12.23 -18.99
N ILE A 66 32.80 11.39 -19.80
CA ILE A 66 34.24 11.09 -19.68
C ILE A 66 34.97 11.61 -20.91
N SER A 67 35.97 12.46 -20.68
CA SER A 67 36.89 12.89 -21.75
C SER A 67 37.95 11.85 -22.03
N ASP A 68 38.63 11.98 -23.21
CA ASP A 68 39.75 11.08 -23.56
C ASP A 68 40.95 11.25 -22.61
N GLU A 69 41.16 12.46 -22.05
CA GLU A 69 42.18 12.75 -21.07
C GLU A 69 41.86 12.06 -19.73
N MET A 70 40.61 12.10 -19.28
CA MET A 70 40.15 11.38 -18.09
C MET A 70 40.35 9.87 -18.27
N ALA A 71 40.01 9.34 -19.44
CA ALA A 71 40.17 7.95 -19.75
C ALA A 71 41.66 7.52 -19.71
N ASP A 72 42.57 8.35 -20.24
CA ASP A 72 44.02 8.09 -20.20
C ASP A 72 44.55 7.99 -18.78
N VAL A 73 44.16 8.87 -17.91
CA VAL A 73 44.57 8.83 -16.49
C VAL A 73 43.99 7.60 -15.80
N ALA A 74 42.69 7.36 -15.96
CA ALA A 74 41.99 6.24 -15.31
C ALA A 74 42.58 4.88 -15.74
N LEU A 75 42.92 4.69 -17.02
CA LEU A 75 43.55 3.48 -17.53
C LEU A 75 44.92 3.18 -16.87
N LYS A 76 45.65 4.23 -16.46
CA LYS A 76 46.95 4.08 -15.79
C LYS A 76 46.81 3.86 -14.28
N MET A 77 45.66 4.21 -13.69
CA MET A 77 45.41 4.02 -12.27
C MET A 77 45.27 2.54 -11.88
N GLY A 78 44.52 1.81 -12.66
CA GLY A 78 44.09 0.45 -12.34
C GLY A 78 43.00 0.41 -11.27
N VAL A 79 42.06 -0.52 -11.41
CA VAL A 79 40.90 -0.66 -10.51
C VAL A 79 41.33 -1.03 -9.08
N ARG A 80 40.81 -0.32 -8.09
CA ARG A 80 41.07 -0.48 -6.64
C ARG A 80 42.54 -0.39 -6.23
N LYS A 81 43.33 0.39 -6.94
CA LYS A 81 44.75 0.64 -6.61
C LYS A 81 44.95 2.09 -6.20
N PRO A 82 44.87 2.41 -4.91
CA PRO A 82 45.07 3.78 -4.44
C PRO A 82 46.42 4.36 -4.83
N LYS A 83 46.45 5.60 -5.31
CA LYS A 83 47.66 6.29 -5.75
C LYS A 83 47.65 7.74 -5.31
N THR A 84 48.78 8.23 -4.80
CA THR A 84 49.01 9.67 -4.55
C THR A 84 49.19 10.43 -5.87
N ILE A 85 48.98 11.74 -5.86
CA ILE A 85 49.19 12.57 -7.03
C ILE A 85 50.62 12.44 -7.55
N GLY A 86 51.63 12.34 -6.67
CA GLY A 86 53.04 12.18 -7.05
C GLY A 86 53.30 10.85 -7.78
N GLN A 87 52.59 9.77 -7.44
CA GLN A 87 52.64 8.50 -8.17
C GLN A 87 51.94 8.62 -9.53
N LEU A 88 50.82 9.36 -9.61
CA LEU A 88 50.10 9.59 -10.86
C LEU A 88 50.90 10.48 -11.83
N MET A 89 51.58 11.50 -11.36
CA MET A 89 52.49 12.32 -12.18
C MET A 89 53.56 11.48 -12.87
N LYS A 90 54.16 10.53 -12.13
CA LYS A 90 55.14 9.58 -12.71
C LYS A 90 54.56 8.66 -13.78
N LEU A 91 53.29 8.23 -13.60
CA LEU A 91 52.60 7.35 -14.54
C LEU A 91 52.06 8.08 -15.77
N THR A 92 51.50 9.25 -15.58
CA THR A 92 50.85 10.05 -16.63
C THR A 92 51.79 10.91 -17.42
N LYS A 93 52.91 11.33 -16.82
CA LYS A 93 53.85 12.35 -17.31
C LYS A 93 53.24 13.76 -17.39
N LEU A 94 52.16 13.99 -16.65
CA LEU A 94 51.51 15.30 -16.56
C LEU A 94 52.12 16.10 -15.38
N GLU A 95 52.15 17.40 -15.53
CA GLU A 95 52.48 18.31 -14.45
C GLU A 95 51.39 18.36 -13.39
N ARG A 96 51.75 18.83 -12.18
CA ARG A 96 50.88 18.74 -11.01
C ARG A 96 49.52 19.45 -11.19
N GLU A 97 49.55 20.71 -11.66
CA GLU A 97 48.33 21.52 -11.76
C GLU A 97 47.31 20.96 -12.77
N PRO A 98 47.69 20.68 -14.04
CA PRO A 98 46.76 20.07 -14.98
C PRO A 98 46.30 18.69 -14.55
N LEU A 99 47.12 17.88 -13.89
CA LEU A 99 46.72 16.57 -13.38
C LEU A 99 45.73 16.73 -12.21
N GLN A 100 45.97 17.67 -11.29
CA GLN A 100 45.07 17.92 -10.16
C GLN A 100 43.69 18.31 -10.68
N LYS A 101 43.62 19.31 -11.59
CA LYS A 101 42.36 19.70 -12.20
C LYS A 101 41.61 18.52 -12.83
N LEU A 102 42.32 17.69 -13.59
CA LEU A 102 41.74 16.53 -14.23
C LEU A 102 41.22 15.49 -13.21
N LEU A 103 41.92 15.27 -12.10
CA LEU A 103 41.49 14.40 -11.01
C LEU A 103 40.26 14.94 -10.29
N ASP A 104 40.18 16.27 -10.12
CA ASP A 104 39.03 16.92 -9.51
C ASP A 104 37.78 16.80 -10.43
N ASP A 105 37.97 17.01 -11.74
CA ASP A 105 36.91 16.80 -12.73
C ASP A 105 36.47 15.32 -12.78
N MET A 106 37.39 14.36 -12.73
CA MET A 106 37.09 12.94 -12.66
C MET A 106 36.29 12.55 -11.39
N ALA A 107 36.66 13.15 -10.26
CA ALA A 107 35.94 12.96 -9.00
C ALA A 107 34.55 13.61 -9.04
N TRP A 108 34.46 14.79 -9.64
CA TRP A 108 33.22 15.53 -9.80
C TRP A 108 32.18 14.76 -10.63
N VAL A 109 32.57 14.15 -11.73
CA VAL A 109 31.67 13.30 -12.53
C VAL A 109 31.37 11.94 -11.86
N GLY A 110 32.20 11.48 -10.92
CA GLY A 110 32.04 10.20 -10.20
C GLY A 110 32.82 9.05 -10.78
N LEU A 111 33.79 9.32 -11.62
CA LEU A 111 34.64 8.27 -12.21
C LEU A 111 35.64 7.70 -11.20
N ILE A 112 36.19 8.54 -10.33
CA ILE A 112 37.11 8.16 -9.27
C ILE A 112 36.63 8.64 -7.90
N GLU A 113 37.06 7.95 -6.86
CA GLU A 113 36.97 8.36 -5.45
C GLU A 113 38.35 8.70 -4.89
N TYR A 114 38.41 9.22 -3.68
CA TYR A 114 39.63 9.47 -2.94
C TYR A 114 39.45 9.28 -1.44
N ASN A 115 40.57 8.96 -0.77
CA ASN A 115 40.61 8.80 0.67
C ASN A 115 42.00 9.15 1.22
N TRP A 116 42.13 9.24 2.53
CA TRP A 116 43.39 9.49 3.26
C TRP A 116 43.78 8.30 4.15
N GLU A 117 43.14 7.17 3.98
CA GLU A 117 43.26 6.00 4.84
C GLU A 117 44.64 5.33 4.73
N ASN A 118 45.03 4.63 5.79
CA ASN A 118 46.24 3.82 5.83
C ASN A 118 45.93 2.35 6.23
N LEU A 119 44.85 1.79 5.71
CA LEU A 119 44.47 0.39 6.01
C LEU A 119 45.48 -0.64 5.53
N ASP A 120 46.16 -0.33 4.45
CA ASP A 120 47.19 -1.19 3.83
C ASP A 120 48.63 -0.92 4.34
N GLY A 121 48.79 -0.01 5.32
CA GLY A 121 50.11 0.42 5.84
C GLY A 121 50.98 1.21 4.86
N LYS A 122 50.45 1.56 3.67
CA LYS A 122 51.22 2.24 2.60
C LYS A 122 50.97 3.75 2.52
N ASN A 123 50.23 4.29 3.48
CA ASN A 123 49.93 5.71 3.56
C ASN A 123 50.14 6.29 4.96
N PRO A 124 51.36 6.16 5.51
CA PRO A 124 51.65 6.56 6.88
C PRO A 124 51.51 8.08 7.11
N ASN A 125 51.60 8.86 6.06
CA ASN A 125 51.44 10.32 6.12
C ASN A 125 50.00 10.79 5.87
N HIS A 126 49.06 9.89 5.70
CA HIS A 126 47.68 10.19 5.37
C HIS A 126 47.55 11.17 4.19
N GLU A 127 48.33 10.96 3.13
CA GLU A 127 48.23 11.72 1.89
C GLU A 127 46.91 11.38 1.15
N LYS A 128 46.33 12.35 0.42
CA LYS A 128 45.19 12.14 -0.44
C LYS A 128 45.52 11.11 -1.54
N ARG A 129 44.84 10.01 -1.57
CA ARG A 129 45.00 8.94 -2.57
C ARG A 129 43.76 8.83 -3.44
N TYR A 130 43.93 8.86 -4.73
CA TYR A 130 42.89 8.69 -5.75
C TYR A 130 42.74 7.22 -6.11
N VAL A 131 41.51 6.77 -6.23
CA VAL A 131 41.18 5.37 -6.51
C VAL A 131 40.18 5.32 -7.67
N LEU A 132 40.47 4.52 -8.67
CA LEU A 132 39.47 4.08 -9.64
C LEU A 132 38.67 2.95 -8.98
N PRO A 133 37.40 3.18 -8.53
CA PRO A 133 36.66 2.17 -7.79
C PRO A 133 36.28 0.98 -8.70
N GLN A 134 35.79 -0.09 -8.09
CA GLN A 134 35.04 -1.08 -8.85
C GLN A 134 33.76 -0.43 -9.38
N PHE A 135 33.13 -1.10 -10.34
CA PHE A 135 31.99 -0.49 -11.01
C PHE A 135 30.74 -0.47 -10.12
N VAL A 136 30.35 -1.59 -9.50
CA VAL A 136 29.19 -1.76 -8.60
C VAL A 136 29.56 -2.59 -7.39
N PRO A 137 29.32 -2.13 -6.14
CA PRO A 137 29.06 -0.74 -5.78
C PRO A 137 30.32 0.13 -5.96
N GLY A 138 30.12 1.33 -6.47
CA GLY A 138 31.23 2.26 -6.74
C GLY A 138 30.86 3.34 -7.75
N SER A 139 31.61 3.44 -8.86
CA SER A 139 31.40 4.53 -9.83
C SER A 139 29.99 4.57 -10.43
N ALA A 140 29.33 3.43 -10.62
CA ALA A 140 27.98 3.39 -11.15
C ALA A 140 26.97 4.12 -10.25
N GLU A 141 27.12 4.01 -8.93
CA GLU A 141 26.33 4.77 -7.98
C GLU A 141 26.66 6.25 -8.05
N PHE A 142 27.95 6.60 -8.04
CA PHE A 142 28.39 8.00 -8.02
C PHE A 142 27.90 8.82 -9.23
N PHE A 143 27.80 8.19 -10.39
CA PHE A 143 27.22 8.84 -11.58
C PHE A 143 25.75 9.23 -11.38
N ASN A 144 25.00 8.52 -10.52
CA ASN A 144 23.58 8.72 -10.27
C ASN A 144 23.27 9.41 -8.91
N MET A 145 24.27 10.00 -8.24
CA MET A 145 24.10 10.61 -6.92
C MET A 145 24.13 12.14 -6.96
N ARG A 146 23.99 12.76 -8.12
CA ARG A 146 23.91 14.22 -8.26
C ARG A 146 22.80 14.59 -9.23
N ARG A 147 21.81 15.35 -8.72
CA ARG A 147 20.60 15.71 -9.47
C ARG A 147 20.93 16.45 -10.77
N SER A 148 21.75 17.50 -10.70
CA SER A 148 22.13 18.28 -11.89
C SER A 148 22.75 17.43 -13.00
N GLN A 149 23.62 16.48 -12.64
CA GLN A 149 24.23 15.57 -13.61
C GLN A 149 23.19 14.64 -14.26
N MET A 150 22.22 14.17 -13.50
CA MET A 150 21.14 13.32 -14.05
C MET A 150 20.16 14.13 -14.90
N ASP A 151 19.92 15.39 -14.58
CA ASP A 151 19.07 16.28 -15.38
C ASP A 151 19.71 16.58 -16.75
N GLU A 152 21.04 16.78 -16.78
CA GLU A 152 21.81 17.01 -18.01
C GLU A 152 22.04 15.71 -18.79
N HIS A 153 22.19 14.57 -18.11
CA HIS A 153 22.54 13.28 -18.70
C HIS A 153 21.62 12.16 -18.23
N PRO A 154 20.32 12.20 -18.54
CA PRO A 154 19.34 11.25 -18.03
C PRO A 154 19.57 9.78 -18.48
N GLN A 155 20.33 9.57 -19.58
CA GLN A 155 20.74 8.25 -20.03
C GLN A 155 21.55 7.46 -18.97
N VAL A 156 22.17 8.16 -17.99
CA VAL A 156 22.89 7.52 -16.88
C VAL A 156 21.96 6.66 -16.02
N ALA A 157 20.69 7.04 -15.88
CA ALA A 157 19.69 6.23 -15.18
C ALA A 157 19.45 4.88 -15.89
N ALA A 158 19.28 4.91 -17.22
CA ALA A 158 19.13 3.69 -18.01
C ALA A 158 20.40 2.84 -18.00
N PHE A 159 21.55 3.45 -18.09
CA PHE A 159 22.84 2.80 -17.98
C PHE A 159 22.99 2.07 -16.63
N PHE A 160 22.71 2.73 -15.51
CA PHE A 160 22.80 2.14 -14.18
C PHE A 160 21.91 0.90 -14.03
N GLU A 161 20.68 0.99 -14.54
CA GLU A 161 19.74 -0.12 -14.54
C GLU A 161 20.24 -1.28 -15.41
N ARG A 162 20.69 -1.00 -16.63
CA ARG A 162 21.23 -2.03 -17.55
C ARG A 162 22.46 -2.72 -16.96
N MET A 163 23.37 -1.95 -16.40
CA MET A 163 24.61 -2.48 -15.82
C MET A 163 24.36 -3.30 -14.55
N THR A 164 23.30 -3.00 -13.83
CA THR A 164 22.88 -3.83 -12.69
C THR A 164 22.33 -5.17 -13.18
N PHE A 165 21.49 -5.16 -14.20
CA PHE A 165 20.85 -6.38 -14.72
C PHE A 165 21.84 -7.34 -15.40
N LEU A 166 22.68 -6.82 -16.31
CA LEU A 166 23.50 -7.66 -17.17
C LEU A 166 24.46 -8.61 -16.42
N PRO A 167 25.18 -8.20 -15.37
CA PRO A 167 25.96 -9.12 -14.56
C PRO A 167 25.11 -9.93 -13.58
N LEU A 168 24.13 -9.32 -12.91
CA LEU A 168 23.42 -9.96 -11.81
C LEU A 168 22.49 -11.08 -12.29
N GLU A 169 21.90 -10.97 -13.46
CA GLU A 169 21.12 -12.04 -14.08
C GLU A 169 21.89 -13.36 -14.17
N LYS A 170 23.20 -13.28 -14.40
CA LYS A 170 24.08 -14.46 -14.53
C LYS A 170 24.68 -14.92 -13.22
N ILE A 171 24.98 -13.98 -12.34
CA ILE A 171 25.69 -14.26 -11.08
C ILE A 171 24.71 -14.74 -10.00
N THR A 172 23.53 -14.11 -9.86
CA THR A 172 22.60 -14.44 -8.77
C THR A 172 22.16 -15.90 -8.72
N PRO A 173 21.97 -16.63 -9.83
CA PRO A 173 21.66 -18.05 -9.78
C PRO A 173 22.79 -18.91 -9.23
N MET A 174 24.01 -18.39 -9.15
CA MET A 174 25.23 -19.13 -8.84
C MET A 174 25.80 -18.82 -7.45
N VAL A 175 25.29 -17.81 -6.78
CA VAL A 175 25.75 -17.38 -5.43
C VAL A 175 24.96 -18.10 -4.33
N PRO A 176 25.60 -18.41 -3.19
CA PRO A 176 24.87 -18.95 -2.05
C PRO A 176 23.86 -17.93 -1.48
N PRO A 177 22.81 -18.39 -0.79
CA PRO A 177 21.93 -17.50 -0.05
C PRO A 177 22.75 -16.61 0.91
N GLY A 178 22.48 -15.29 0.87
CA GLY A 178 23.29 -14.33 1.62
C GLY A 178 24.55 -13.87 0.91
N GLY A 179 24.86 -14.42 -0.29
CA GLY A 179 25.89 -13.91 -1.18
C GLY A 179 27.32 -13.94 -0.65
N ALA A 180 27.59 -14.66 0.40
CA ALA A 180 28.88 -14.62 1.12
C ALA A 180 29.36 -13.17 1.39
N GLY A 181 28.45 -12.25 1.68
CA GLY A 181 28.75 -10.84 1.89
C GLY A 181 29.15 -10.06 0.63
N ILE A 182 28.72 -10.48 -0.56
CA ILE A 182 29.08 -9.80 -1.81
C ILE A 182 28.37 -8.45 -1.95
N GLY A 183 29.16 -7.38 -2.11
CA GLY A 183 28.71 -6.03 -2.42
C GLY A 183 27.95 -5.32 -1.32
N MET A 184 26.82 -5.84 -0.94
CA MET A 184 25.93 -5.27 0.07
C MET A 184 25.57 -6.33 1.12
N HIS A 185 25.40 -5.89 2.36
CA HIS A 185 25.03 -6.74 3.49
C HIS A 185 23.88 -6.10 4.26
N VAL A 186 22.80 -6.86 4.51
CA VAL A 186 21.68 -6.38 5.34
C VAL A 186 22.12 -6.34 6.80
N ILE A 187 21.95 -5.20 7.43
CA ILE A 187 22.11 -5.02 8.87
C ILE A 187 20.72 -4.92 9.50
N PRO A 188 20.39 -5.72 10.52
CA PRO A 188 19.08 -5.66 11.12
C PRO A 188 18.84 -4.34 11.85
N VAL A 189 17.56 -3.98 12.01
CA VAL A 189 17.18 -2.91 12.94
C VAL A 189 17.71 -3.26 14.32
N GLU A 190 18.50 -2.40 14.93
CA GLU A 190 19.28 -2.72 16.14
C GLU A 190 18.37 -3.13 17.30
N LYS A 191 17.25 -2.42 17.50
CA LYS A 191 16.24 -2.77 18.49
C LYS A 191 15.69 -4.19 18.33
N ALA A 192 15.68 -4.74 17.13
CA ALA A 192 15.16 -6.10 16.86
C ALA A 192 16.12 -7.21 17.31
N ILE A 193 17.37 -6.88 17.65
CA ILE A 193 18.40 -7.81 18.09
C ILE A 193 18.96 -7.50 19.48
N GLU A 194 18.37 -6.56 20.21
CA GLU A 194 18.82 -6.18 21.56
C GLU A 194 18.79 -7.35 22.55
N THR A 195 17.88 -8.30 22.36
CA THR A 195 17.73 -9.49 23.21
C THR A 195 18.59 -10.68 22.77
N GLU A 196 19.26 -10.58 21.61
CA GLU A 196 20.09 -11.65 21.07
C GLU A 196 21.50 -11.61 21.68
N ASN A 197 21.82 -12.61 22.51
CA ASN A 197 23.10 -12.70 23.21
C ASN A 197 24.31 -12.96 22.27
N GLU A 198 24.05 -13.48 21.07
CA GLU A 198 25.09 -13.79 20.07
C GLU A 198 25.31 -12.68 19.05
N ALA A 199 24.63 -11.52 19.18
CA ALA A 199 24.79 -10.40 18.28
C ALA A 199 26.22 -9.84 18.36
N VAL A 200 26.86 -9.70 17.19
CA VAL A 200 28.22 -9.12 17.09
C VAL A 200 28.15 -7.65 16.70
N GLY A 201 29.20 -6.88 17.01
CA GLY A 201 29.25 -5.44 16.75
C GLY A 201 28.98 -5.09 15.29
N LEU A 202 29.52 -5.85 14.33
CA LEU A 202 29.31 -5.66 12.89
C LEU A 202 27.84 -5.71 12.45
N GLU A 203 26.96 -6.30 13.25
CA GLU A 203 25.53 -6.41 13.00
C GLU A 203 24.73 -5.20 13.55
N LYS A 204 25.41 -4.20 14.12
CA LYS A 204 24.81 -3.02 14.74
C LYS A 204 25.17 -1.75 13.99
N ILE A 205 24.15 -0.90 13.70
CA ILE A 205 24.36 0.41 13.08
C ILE A 205 25.19 1.31 13.98
N SER A 206 24.90 1.31 15.28
CA SER A 206 25.63 2.09 16.29
C SER A 206 27.12 1.80 16.30
N TYR A 207 27.55 0.54 16.13
CA TYR A 207 28.96 0.17 16.02
C TYR A 207 29.66 0.87 14.86
N TRP A 208 29.03 0.85 13.69
CA TRP A 208 29.61 1.48 12.51
C TRP A 208 29.64 3.00 12.62
N LEU A 209 28.60 3.62 13.18
CA LEU A 209 28.59 5.07 13.40
C LEU A 209 29.67 5.48 14.39
N HIS A 210 29.82 4.81 15.51
CA HIS A 210 30.89 5.10 16.49
C HIS A 210 32.28 4.91 15.88
N LYS A 211 32.48 3.89 15.02
CA LYS A 211 33.75 3.69 14.33
C LYS A 211 34.16 4.87 13.45
N TYR A 212 33.19 5.62 12.91
CA TYR A 212 33.42 6.77 12.04
C TYR A 212 33.00 8.11 12.69
N GLU A 213 33.10 8.18 14.00
CA GLU A 213 32.63 9.32 14.77
C GLU A 213 33.02 10.68 14.16
N GLY A 214 32.03 11.59 14.01
CA GLY A 214 32.22 12.93 13.46
C GLY A 214 32.32 13.01 11.93
N LYS A 215 32.24 11.89 11.18
CA LYS A 215 32.33 11.88 9.71
C LYS A 215 31.14 11.18 9.08
N TYR A 216 30.02 11.88 8.98
CA TYR A 216 28.80 11.39 8.32
C TYR A 216 28.30 12.39 7.28
N ALA A 217 27.80 11.91 6.16
CA ALA A 217 27.12 12.73 5.18
C ALA A 217 25.87 12.01 4.64
N LYS A 218 24.74 12.72 4.56
CA LYS A 218 23.56 12.22 3.83
C LYS A 218 23.72 12.52 2.34
N SER A 219 23.19 11.61 1.52
CA SER A 219 23.29 11.70 0.07
C SER A 219 22.11 11.08 -0.64
N MET A 220 21.95 11.44 -1.90
CA MET A 220 20.91 10.90 -2.76
C MET A 220 21.09 9.39 -2.98
N CYS A 221 19.99 8.63 -2.93
CA CYS A 221 19.99 7.22 -3.24
C CYS A 221 19.99 7.00 -4.77
N SER A 222 21.10 6.50 -5.33
CA SER A 222 21.26 6.23 -6.76
C SER A 222 20.18 5.30 -7.32
N CYS A 223 19.78 4.26 -6.58
CA CYS A 223 18.74 3.33 -7.00
C CYS A 223 17.36 4.00 -7.10
N ARG A 224 16.97 4.83 -6.13
CA ARG A 224 15.69 5.59 -6.19
C ARG A 224 15.73 6.63 -7.31
N ALA A 225 16.81 7.37 -7.43
CA ALA A 225 16.98 8.38 -8.46
C ALA A 225 16.90 7.77 -9.87
N SER A 226 17.66 6.73 -10.16
CA SER A 226 17.61 6.02 -11.43
C SER A 226 16.19 5.56 -11.78
N ARG A 227 15.50 4.91 -10.86
CA ARG A 227 14.13 4.43 -11.07
C ARG A 227 13.13 5.56 -11.26
N GLN A 228 13.31 6.70 -10.58
CA GLN A 228 12.46 7.89 -10.77
C GLN A 228 12.63 8.48 -12.17
N TYR A 229 13.87 8.61 -12.67
CA TYR A 229 14.14 9.08 -14.04
C TYR A 229 13.60 8.14 -15.13
N LEU A 230 13.43 6.87 -14.80
CA LEU A 230 12.82 5.88 -15.71
C LEU A 230 11.29 5.80 -15.58
N ASN A 231 10.66 6.65 -14.76
CA ASN A 231 9.23 6.58 -14.39
C ASN A 231 8.81 5.21 -13.80
N GLU A 232 9.72 4.55 -13.11
CA GLU A 232 9.54 3.20 -12.56
C GLU A 232 9.84 3.15 -11.05
N GLY A 233 9.83 4.29 -10.37
CA GLY A 233 10.04 4.39 -8.93
C GLY A 233 8.88 3.79 -8.12
N CYS A 234 9.00 3.84 -6.80
CA CYS A 234 7.99 3.38 -5.83
C CYS A 234 7.29 4.54 -5.09
N GLY A 235 7.61 5.78 -5.44
CA GLY A 235 7.05 7.00 -4.83
C GLY A 235 7.88 7.57 -3.68
N ASP A 236 8.96 6.91 -3.29
CA ASP A 236 9.89 7.47 -2.29
C ASP A 236 10.72 8.58 -2.93
N ASP A 237 10.94 9.67 -2.19
CA ASP A 237 11.91 10.68 -2.59
C ASP A 237 13.32 10.06 -2.63
N PRO A 238 14.14 10.27 -3.67
CA PRO A 238 15.49 9.74 -3.73
C PRO A 238 16.48 10.44 -2.78
N GLU A 239 16.17 11.66 -2.32
CA GLU A 239 17.12 12.49 -1.57
C GLU A 239 17.39 11.97 -0.15
N SER A 240 18.62 12.09 0.29
CA SER A 240 19.06 11.98 1.69
C SER A 240 18.92 10.62 2.37
N TRP A 241 18.63 9.53 1.66
CA TRP A 241 18.47 8.21 2.27
C TRP A 241 19.76 7.41 2.45
N CYS A 242 20.83 7.76 1.76
CA CYS A 242 22.12 7.09 1.90
C CYS A 242 23.04 7.89 2.84
N ILE A 243 23.64 7.21 3.80
CA ILE A 243 24.56 7.79 4.77
C ILE A 243 25.96 7.34 4.45
N ALA A 244 26.79 8.23 3.91
CA ALA A 244 28.22 7.98 3.74
C ALA A 244 28.94 8.18 5.05
N VAL A 245 30.03 7.40 5.28
CA VAL A 245 30.79 7.45 6.52
C VAL A 245 32.29 7.60 6.25
N GLY A 246 33.03 8.15 7.20
CA GLY A 246 34.49 8.30 7.11
C GLY A 246 34.92 9.19 5.94
N ASP A 247 35.99 8.79 5.26
CA ASP A 247 36.52 9.57 4.11
C ASP A 247 35.54 9.62 2.94
N MET A 248 34.62 8.64 2.81
CA MET A 248 33.57 8.69 1.82
C MET A 248 32.58 9.84 2.09
N ALA A 249 32.32 10.18 3.35
CA ALA A 249 31.50 11.35 3.67
C ALA A 249 32.13 12.65 3.14
N THR A 250 33.47 12.78 3.31
CA THR A 250 34.20 13.94 2.76
C THR A 250 34.12 13.95 1.22
N TYR A 251 34.34 12.81 0.56
CA TYR A 251 34.22 12.70 -0.88
C TYR A 251 32.84 13.10 -1.40
N ILE A 252 31.78 12.61 -0.78
CA ILE A 252 30.38 12.91 -1.15
C ILE A 252 30.09 14.41 -1.05
N VAL A 253 30.54 15.09 0.02
CA VAL A 253 30.31 16.50 0.22
C VAL A 253 31.16 17.35 -0.76
N GLU A 254 32.46 17.08 -0.86
CA GLU A 254 33.37 17.85 -1.73
C GLU A 254 32.98 17.71 -3.22
N THR A 255 32.31 16.64 -3.61
CA THR A 255 31.87 16.41 -5.00
C THR A 255 30.40 16.77 -5.24
N GLY A 256 29.78 17.50 -4.32
CA GLY A 256 28.41 18.02 -4.49
C GLY A 256 27.31 16.95 -4.54
N ARG A 257 27.52 15.80 -3.88
CA ARG A 257 26.58 14.67 -3.84
C ARG A 257 25.80 14.57 -2.53
N GLY A 258 26.10 15.39 -1.56
CA GLY A 258 25.45 15.36 -0.25
C GLY A 258 25.98 16.45 0.67
N GLU A 259 25.58 16.38 1.92
CA GLU A 259 25.94 17.34 2.97
C GLU A 259 26.27 16.61 4.28
N TYR A 260 27.15 17.22 5.07
CA TYR A 260 27.51 16.69 6.38
C TYR A 260 26.30 16.70 7.31
N ILE A 261 26.22 15.68 8.16
CA ILE A 261 25.22 15.53 9.21
C ILE A 261 25.86 15.09 10.52
N THR A 262 25.14 15.34 11.60
CA THR A 262 25.50 14.88 12.94
C THR A 262 25.09 13.42 13.16
N TYR A 263 25.54 12.84 14.26
CA TYR A 263 25.11 11.51 14.71
C TYR A 263 23.60 11.46 14.90
N ASP A 264 23.01 12.45 15.57
CA ASP A 264 21.57 12.49 15.87
C ASP A 264 20.73 12.62 14.59
N GLU A 265 21.17 13.40 13.61
CA GLU A 265 20.52 13.50 12.31
C GLU A 265 20.59 12.16 11.54
N ALA A 266 21.73 11.46 11.59
CA ALA A 266 21.85 10.12 11.00
C ALA A 266 20.87 9.14 11.65
N MET A 267 20.80 9.12 12.99
CA MET A 267 19.86 8.28 13.74
C MET A 267 18.40 8.62 13.44
N ALA A 268 18.07 9.91 13.25
CA ALA A 268 16.74 10.34 12.84
C ALA A 268 16.39 9.82 11.43
N ILE A 269 17.33 9.79 10.49
CA ILE A 269 17.13 9.21 9.15
C ILE A 269 16.91 7.71 9.24
N PHE A 270 17.68 6.97 10.06
CA PHE A 270 17.46 5.54 10.27
C PHE A 270 16.08 5.26 10.87
N LYS A 271 15.68 6.01 11.89
CA LYS A 271 14.35 5.89 12.49
C LYS A 271 13.25 6.13 11.45
N LYS A 272 13.37 7.15 10.62
CA LYS A 272 12.43 7.45 9.55
C LYS A 272 12.39 6.34 8.48
N ALA A 273 13.54 5.73 8.18
CA ALA A 273 13.62 4.58 7.30
C ALA A 273 12.89 3.36 7.88
N GLU A 274 13.07 3.07 9.16
CA GLU A 274 12.36 2.02 9.87
C GLU A 274 10.84 2.25 9.86
N ASP A 275 10.40 3.50 10.07
CA ASP A 275 8.97 3.84 10.05
C ASP A 275 8.35 3.61 8.67
N ASN A 276 9.10 3.82 7.61
CA ASN A 276 8.72 3.51 6.23
C ASN A 276 8.93 2.04 5.81
N GLY A 277 9.48 1.19 6.69
CA GLY A 277 9.75 -0.22 6.40
C GLY A 277 10.95 -0.44 5.47
N PHE A 278 11.90 0.49 5.42
CA PHE A 278 13.11 0.35 4.62
C PHE A 278 14.14 -0.56 5.32
N VAL A 279 15.02 -1.12 4.50
CA VAL A 279 16.05 -2.06 4.93
C VAL A 279 17.39 -1.37 5.03
N HIS A 280 18.05 -1.50 6.16
CA HIS A 280 19.43 -1.03 6.31
C HIS A 280 20.39 -2.00 5.63
N GLN A 281 21.30 -1.47 4.82
CA GLN A 281 22.36 -2.23 4.19
C GLN A 281 23.68 -1.50 4.30
N ILE A 282 24.75 -2.21 4.62
CA ILE A 282 26.11 -1.68 4.59
C ILE A 282 26.83 -2.14 3.33
N THR A 283 27.73 -1.33 2.84
CA THR A 283 28.61 -1.69 1.72
C THR A 283 29.66 -2.69 2.18
N ASN A 284 29.83 -3.77 1.44
CA ASN A 284 30.86 -4.79 1.71
C ASN A 284 31.86 -4.85 0.57
N ILE A 285 32.83 -3.93 0.58
CA ILE A 285 33.89 -3.84 -0.43
C ILE A 285 35.22 -4.21 0.18
N ASP A 286 35.55 -3.63 1.34
CA ASP A 286 36.82 -3.83 2.04
C ASP A 286 36.72 -4.80 3.23
N GLY A 287 35.67 -5.63 3.26
CA GLY A 287 35.41 -6.57 4.34
C GLY A 287 35.08 -5.86 5.66
N GLU A 288 35.44 -6.48 6.79
CA GLU A 288 35.13 -5.99 8.15
C GLU A 288 35.91 -4.74 8.54
N GLN A 289 36.93 -4.38 7.77
CA GLN A 289 37.77 -3.25 8.10
C GLN A 289 37.12 -1.92 7.80
N LYS A 290 36.31 -1.85 6.72
CA LYS A 290 35.80 -0.59 6.20
C LYS A 290 34.46 -0.79 5.50
N ILE A 291 33.54 0.16 5.74
CA ILE A 291 32.35 0.38 4.91
C ILE A 291 32.40 1.79 4.32
N PHE A 292 31.75 2.02 3.18
CA PHE A 292 31.62 3.34 2.57
C PHE A 292 30.36 4.08 3.02
N GLY A 293 29.33 3.33 3.36
CA GLY A 293 28.09 3.91 3.80
C GLY A 293 27.04 2.90 4.23
N ILE A 294 25.98 3.43 4.77
CA ILE A 294 24.80 2.70 5.21
C ILE A 294 23.61 3.20 4.38
N CYS A 295 22.98 2.30 3.64
CA CYS A 295 21.83 2.58 2.80
C CYS A 295 20.53 2.27 3.53
N ASN A 296 19.48 3.05 3.24
CA ASN A 296 18.10 2.84 3.69
C ASN A 296 17.24 2.41 2.50
N CYS A 297 17.18 1.13 2.23
CA CYS A 297 16.76 0.58 0.94
C CYS A 297 15.29 0.19 0.90
N ASN A 298 14.57 0.63 -0.15
CA ASN A 298 13.30 0.04 -0.51
C ASN A 298 13.54 -1.16 -1.45
N VAL A 299 13.00 -2.31 -1.09
CA VAL A 299 13.18 -3.57 -1.85
C VAL A 299 12.66 -3.50 -3.28
N ASN A 300 11.72 -2.61 -3.55
CA ASN A 300 11.10 -2.46 -4.88
C ASN A 300 11.97 -1.72 -5.89
N VAL A 301 12.96 -0.95 -5.41
CA VAL A 301 13.85 -0.15 -6.29
C VAL A 301 15.33 -0.46 -6.10
N CYS A 302 15.74 -0.98 -4.93
CA CYS A 302 17.13 -1.26 -4.63
C CYS A 302 17.70 -2.34 -5.56
N ASN A 303 18.79 -2.04 -6.24
CA ASN A 303 19.42 -2.95 -7.19
C ASN A 303 19.97 -4.24 -6.53
N ALA A 304 20.34 -4.21 -5.25
CA ALA A 304 20.76 -5.39 -4.52
C ALA A 304 19.58 -6.25 -4.04
N LEU A 305 18.53 -5.64 -3.48
CA LEU A 305 17.44 -6.38 -2.85
C LEU A 305 16.41 -6.96 -3.83
N ARG A 306 16.07 -6.21 -4.91
CA ARG A 306 15.05 -6.67 -5.87
C ARG A 306 15.52 -7.79 -6.80
N THR A 307 16.82 -8.05 -6.90
CA THR A 307 17.38 -9.08 -7.80
C THR A 307 16.78 -10.46 -7.57
N SER A 308 16.48 -10.81 -6.32
CA SER A 308 15.87 -12.10 -6.01
C SER A 308 14.47 -12.26 -6.63
N GLN A 309 13.72 -11.17 -6.76
CA GLN A 309 12.41 -11.16 -7.43
C GLN A 309 12.59 -11.17 -8.95
N LEU A 310 13.50 -10.35 -9.46
CA LEU A 310 13.75 -10.20 -10.90
C LEU A 310 14.25 -11.50 -11.54
N PHE A 311 15.17 -12.18 -10.87
CA PHE A 311 15.84 -13.37 -11.42
C PHE A 311 15.41 -14.67 -10.79
N ASN A 312 14.39 -14.62 -9.91
CA ASN A 312 13.88 -15.80 -9.20
C ASN A 312 14.98 -16.59 -8.47
N THR A 313 15.77 -15.89 -7.71
CA THR A 313 16.95 -16.41 -6.98
C THR A 313 16.85 -16.09 -5.49
N PRO A 314 17.61 -16.75 -4.62
CA PRO A 314 17.77 -16.34 -3.24
C PRO A 314 18.33 -14.91 -3.14
N ASN A 315 17.99 -14.20 -2.04
CA ASN A 315 18.57 -12.89 -1.80
C ASN A 315 20.08 -12.99 -1.58
N MET A 316 20.83 -12.20 -2.30
CA MET A 316 22.29 -12.06 -2.12
C MET A 316 22.62 -11.22 -0.90
N SER A 317 21.77 -10.23 -0.57
CA SER A 317 21.95 -9.37 0.60
C SER A 317 20.98 -9.79 1.69
N ARG A 318 21.50 -10.28 2.79
CA ARG A 318 20.77 -10.66 3.99
C ARG A 318 21.67 -10.58 5.22
N SER A 319 21.06 -10.64 6.41
CA SER A 319 21.77 -10.75 7.68
C SER A 319 21.85 -12.19 8.16
N ALA A 320 22.51 -12.40 9.31
CA ALA A 320 22.56 -13.69 10.00
C ALA A 320 21.22 -14.14 10.58
N TYR A 321 20.21 -13.29 10.56
CA TYR A 321 18.99 -13.49 11.30
C TYR A 321 17.83 -14.00 10.43
N VAL A 322 16.89 -14.68 11.08
CA VAL A 322 15.62 -15.13 10.52
C VAL A 322 14.51 -14.80 11.50
N ALA A 323 13.41 -14.24 11.01
CA ALA A 323 12.25 -13.97 11.84
C ALA A 323 11.46 -15.25 12.16
N ARG A 324 10.98 -15.36 13.38
CA ARG A 324 10.08 -16.43 13.86
C ARG A 324 8.86 -15.82 14.54
N VAL A 325 7.72 -16.51 14.45
CA VAL A 325 6.45 -16.07 15.03
C VAL A 325 6.07 -16.96 16.19
N GLU A 326 5.76 -16.35 17.32
CA GLU A 326 5.10 -16.98 18.45
C GLU A 326 3.59 -16.94 18.21
N THR A 327 3.05 -18.06 17.71
CA THR A 327 1.67 -18.15 17.24
C THR A 327 0.65 -17.85 18.34
N ASP A 328 0.97 -18.18 19.61
CA ASP A 328 0.08 -17.94 20.74
C ASP A 328 -0.11 -16.46 21.09
N GLN A 329 0.90 -15.66 20.80
CA GLN A 329 0.82 -14.22 20.95
C GLN A 329 0.28 -13.52 19.70
N CYS A 330 0.45 -14.13 18.54
CA CYS A 330 0.06 -13.56 17.27
C CYS A 330 -1.47 -13.45 17.15
N VAL A 331 -1.92 -12.31 16.62
CA VAL A 331 -3.34 -11.98 16.41
C VAL A 331 -3.67 -11.78 14.93
N ALA A 332 -2.80 -12.18 14.02
CA ALA A 332 -2.98 -12.02 12.58
C ALA A 332 -3.35 -10.57 12.14
N CYS A 333 -2.83 -9.56 12.82
CA CYS A 333 -3.13 -8.17 12.46
C CYS A 333 -2.60 -7.78 11.06
N GLY A 334 -1.58 -8.48 10.57
CA GLY A 334 -1.00 -8.27 9.24
C GLY A 334 0.05 -7.16 9.17
N ARG A 335 0.39 -6.48 10.27
CA ARG A 335 1.40 -5.41 10.27
C ARG A 335 2.76 -5.88 9.74
N CYS A 336 3.24 -7.01 10.26
CA CYS A 336 4.47 -7.62 9.79
C CYS A 336 4.43 -8.05 8.32
N VAL A 337 3.25 -8.42 7.80
CA VAL A 337 3.06 -8.75 6.38
C VAL A 337 3.16 -7.50 5.51
N GLU A 338 2.49 -6.42 5.91
CA GLU A 338 2.47 -5.14 5.18
C GLU A 338 3.88 -4.53 5.08
N TYR A 339 4.63 -4.56 6.18
CA TYR A 339 5.97 -3.98 6.26
C TYR A 339 7.11 -4.94 5.88
N CYS A 340 6.83 -6.21 5.60
CA CYS A 340 7.88 -7.14 5.18
C CYS A 340 8.42 -6.78 3.80
N PRO A 341 9.65 -6.24 3.69
CA PRO A 341 10.17 -5.79 2.40
C PRO A 341 10.41 -6.95 1.44
N ALA A 342 10.75 -8.12 1.96
CA ALA A 342 11.04 -9.32 1.17
C ALA A 342 9.78 -10.17 0.87
N GLY A 343 8.60 -9.81 1.40
CA GLY A 343 7.38 -10.61 1.28
C GLY A 343 7.51 -12.00 1.93
N ALA A 344 8.37 -12.13 2.93
CA ALA A 344 8.61 -13.39 3.64
C ALA A 344 7.54 -13.70 4.68
N VAL A 345 6.87 -12.68 5.21
CA VAL A 345 5.82 -12.85 6.20
C VAL A 345 4.47 -12.86 5.51
N LYS A 346 3.63 -13.82 5.86
CA LYS A 346 2.27 -13.97 5.34
C LYS A 346 1.29 -14.18 6.50
N LEU A 347 0.00 -14.04 6.20
CA LEU A 347 -1.06 -14.46 7.12
C LEU A 347 -1.41 -15.93 6.86
N GLY A 348 -1.43 -16.70 7.93
CA GLY A 348 -1.78 -18.11 7.94
C GLY A 348 -2.79 -18.44 9.03
N GLN A 349 -3.05 -19.72 9.18
CA GLN A 349 -3.98 -20.30 10.16
C GLN A 349 -3.26 -20.63 11.46
N LYS A 350 -3.92 -20.40 12.58
CA LYS A 350 -3.50 -20.86 13.91
C LYS A 350 -4.26 -22.11 14.36
N LEU A 351 -5.53 -22.25 13.99
CA LEU A 351 -6.37 -23.38 14.37
C LEU A 351 -5.84 -24.65 13.72
N CYS A 352 -5.94 -25.76 14.45
CA CYS A 352 -5.78 -27.10 13.89
C CYS A 352 -6.85 -27.38 12.83
N THR A 353 -6.60 -28.35 11.96
CA THR A 353 -7.61 -28.91 11.09
C THR A 353 -8.13 -30.24 11.66
N LYS A 354 -9.24 -30.75 11.13
CA LYS A 354 -9.77 -32.10 11.47
C LYS A 354 -8.78 -33.20 11.13
N ASP A 355 -7.85 -32.94 10.19
CA ASP A 355 -6.79 -33.86 9.78
C ASP A 355 -5.56 -33.79 10.68
N GLY A 356 -5.49 -32.85 11.61
CA GLY A 356 -4.40 -32.66 12.56
C GLY A 356 -3.92 -31.22 12.69
N PRO A 357 -2.81 -30.99 13.43
CA PRO A 357 -2.25 -29.65 13.58
C PRO A 357 -1.79 -29.05 12.25
N VAL A 358 -1.95 -27.75 12.12
CA VAL A 358 -1.38 -27.00 10.98
C VAL A 358 0.10 -26.80 11.23
N GLU A 359 0.91 -27.43 10.39
CA GLU A 359 2.35 -27.31 10.44
C GLU A 359 2.87 -26.46 9.27
N TYR A 360 3.89 -25.66 9.54
CA TYR A 360 4.61 -24.85 8.54
C TYR A 360 6.08 -25.34 8.49
N PRO A 361 6.35 -26.50 7.86
CA PRO A 361 7.67 -27.10 7.89
C PRO A 361 8.70 -26.24 7.17
N ARG A 362 9.89 -26.16 7.73
CA ARG A 362 11.03 -25.54 7.07
C ARG A 362 11.50 -26.43 5.92
N GLN A 363 11.46 -25.94 4.70
CA GLN A 363 12.02 -26.64 3.55
C GLN A 363 13.36 -26.04 3.14
N GLU A 364 14.27 -26.88 2.70
CA GLU A 364 15.52 -26.45 2.12
C GLU A 364 15.31 -25.82 0.73
N LEU A 365 16.20 -24.91 0.35
CA LEU A 365 16.22 -24.37 -1.00
C LEU A 365 16.53 -25.48 -2.01
N PRO A 366 15.84 -25.54 -3.15
CA PRO A 366 16.07 -26.57 -4.15
C PRO A 366 17.42 -26.35 -4.88
N ASP A 367 18.50 -26.77 -4.27
CA ASP A 367 19.87 -26.64 -4.80
C ASP A 367 20.11 -27.37 -6.12
N ALA A 368 19.29 -28.37 -6.44
CA ALA A 368 19.36 -29.15 -7.66
C ALA A 368 18.59 -28.54 -8.83
N VAL A 369 17.96 -27.40 -8.64
CA VAL A 369 17.19 -26.70 -9.66
C VAL A 369 17.98 -25.51 -10.19
N LYS A 370 18.01 -25.36 -11.52
CA LYS A 370 18.54 -24.15 -12.15
C LYS A 370 17.55 -23.00 -11.97
N TRP A 371 18.00 -21.95 -11.31
CA TRP A 371 17.24 -20.73 -11.18
C TRP A 371 17.50 -19.81 -12.37
N GLY A 372 16.52 -18.99 -12.73
CA GLY A 372 16.70 -18.05 -13.82
C GLY A 372 15.42 -17.39 -14.28
N PRO A 373 15.56 -16.41 -15.20
CA PRO A 373 14.43 -15.65 -15.75
C PRO A 373 13.39 -16.51 -16.50
N GLU A 374 13.82 -17.62 -17.09
CA GLU A 374 12.95 -18.55 -17.81
C GLU A 374 11.89 -19.20 -16.92
N LYS A 375 12.15 -19.24 -15.62
CA LYS A 375 11.23 -19.74 -14.60
C LYS A 375 10.52 -18.61 -13.87
N TRP A 376 10.59 -17.41 -14.39
CA TRP A 376 9.96 -16.27 -13.77
C TRP A 376 8.44 -16.44 -13.77
N ALA A 377 7.88 -16.60 -12.60
CA ALA A 377 6.49 -16.40 -12.27
C ALA A 377 6.45 -15.64 -10.95
N VAL A 378 5.44 -14.81 -10.74
CA VAL A 378 5.32 -14.02 -9.50
C VAL A 378 5.40 -14.89 -8.26
N ASP A 379 4.80 -16.07 -8.34
CA ASP A 379 4.71 -17.04 -7.27
C ASP A 379 5.68 -18.22 -7.42
N TYR A 380 6.63 -18.19 -8.36
CA TYR A 380 7.54 -19.31 -8.59
C TYR A 380 8.30 -19.72 -7.34
N ARG A 381 8.81 -18.77 -6.57
CA ARG A 381 9.49 -19.04 -5.31
C ARG A 381 8.60 -19.71 -4.29
N ASP A 382 7.32 -19.34 -4.27
CA ASP A 382 6.33 -19.95 -3.38
C ASP A 382 5.96 -21.36 -3.81
N LYS A 383 5.78 -21.58 -5.11
CA LYS A 383 5.49 -22.91 -5.67
C LYS A 383 6.61 -23.93 -5.49
N ASN A 384 7.86 -23.50 -5.48
CA ASN A 384 9.03 -24.39 -5.34
C ASN A 384 9.54 -24.51 -3.91
N ARG A 385 8.87 -23.90 -2.94
CA ARG A 385 9.24 -23.90 -1.52
C ARG A 385 8.01 -24.12 -0.70
N VAL A 386 8.21 -24.22 0.59
CA VAL A 386 7.07 -24.25 1.49
C VAL A 386 6.22 -23.03 1.22
N ASN A 387 5.09 -23.25 0.65
CA ASN A 387 4.05 -22.27 0.65
C ASN A 387 3.22 -22.47 1.92
N CYS A 388 3.73 -21.90 3.02
CA CYS A 388 3.04 -21.96 4.30
C CYS A 388 1.80 -21.06 4.35
N TYR A 389 1.27 -20.65 3.21
CA TYR A 389 0.18 -19.67 3.10
C TYR A 389 -1.13 -20.25 2.61
N ASP A 390 -1.14 -21.52 2.24
CA ASP A 390 -2.30 -22.17 1.64
C ASP A 390 -3.39 -22.53 2.66
N THR A 391 -3.11 -22.36 3.95
CA THR A 391 -4.07 -22.68 5.02
C THR A 391 -5.06 -21.55 5.31
N GLY A 392 -4.84 -20.36 4.76
CA GLY A 392 -5.70 -19.21 4.97
C GLY A 392 -5.56 -18.54 6.34
N THR A 393 -6.26 -17.44 6.54
CA THR A 393 -6.29 -16.69 7.80
C THR A 393 -7.72 -16.46 8.29
N ALA A 394 -7.87 -15.70 9.38
CA ALA A 394 -9.14 -15.42 10.01
C ALA A 394 -10.19 -14.88 9.03
N PRO A 395 -11.35 -15.56 8.87
CA PRO A 395 -12.38 -15.15 7.94
C PRO A 395 -12.91 -13.72 8.18
N CYS A 396 -12.97 -13.28 9.44
CA CYS A 396 -13.39 -11.92 9.78
C CYS A 396 -12.51 -10.82 9.18
N LYS A 397 -11.21 -11.10 8.95
CA LYS A 397 -10.29 -10.17 8.27
C LYS A 397 -10.47 -10.24 6.76
N THR A 398 -10.57 -11.42 6.18
CA THR A 398 -10.70 -11.60 4.72
C THR A 398 -12.03 -11.09 4.20
N ALA A 399 -13.13 -11.30 4.93
CA ALA A 399 -14.46 -10.83 4.58
C ALA A 399 -14.63 -9.29 4.68
N CYS A 400 -13.80 -8.61 5.46
CA CYS A 400 -13.83 -7.15 5.53
C CYS A 400 -13.19 -6.53 4.28
N PRO A 401 -13.88 -5.67 3.51
CA PRO A 401 -13.32 -5.01 2.32
C PRO A 401 -12.05 -4.19 2.62
N ALA A 402 -11.97 -3.61 3.82
CA ALA A 402 -10.79 -2.87 4.28
C ALA A 402 -9.76 -3.77 4.99
N HIS A 403 -10.00 -5.06 5.12
CA HIS A 403 -9.12 -6.02 5.80
C HIS A 403 -8.68 -5.60 7.21
N ILE A 404 -9.60 -5.02 7.99
CA ILE A 404 -9.33 -4.57 9.36
C ILE A 404 -8.82 -5.73 10.22
N ALA A 405 -7.88 -5.45 11.11
CA ALA A 405 -7.26 -6.43 12.00
C ALA A 405 -8.16 -6.83 13.17
N VAL A 406 -9.26 -7.54 12.89
CA VAL A 406 -10.33 -7.84 13.85
C VAL A 406 -9.80 -8.55 15.10
N GLN A 407 -9.07 -9.65 14.96
CA GLN A 407 -8.51 -10.37 16.13
C GLN A 407 -7.61 -9.46 16.98
N GLY A 408 -6.86 -8.57 16.34
CA GLY A 408 -5.95 -7.66 17.03
C GLY A 408 -6.67 -6.67 17.93
N TYR A 409 -7.67 -5.96 17.42
CA TYR A 409 -8.38 -4.99 18.25
C TYR A 409 -9.28 -5.66 19.30
N LEU A 410 -9.80 -6.86 19.03
CA LEU A 410 -10.50 -7.64 20.05
C LEU A 410 -9.59 -8.01 21.22
N LYS A 411 -8.35 -8.48 20.93
CA LYS A 411 -7.37 -8.80 21.98
C LYS A 411 -6.94 -7.57 22.78
N LEU A 412 -6.71 -6.44 22.10
CA LEU A 412 -6.38 -5.18 22.80
C LEU A 412 -7.56 -4.70 23.67
N ALA A 413 -8.77 -4.79 23.16
CA ALA A 413 -9.96 -4.44 23.93
C ALA A 413 -10.17 -5.35 25.14
N ALA A 414 -9.90 -6.66 25.01
CA ALA A 414 -9.89 -7.59 26.13
C ALA A 414 -8.91 -7.19 27.26
N GLN A 415 -7.82 -6.52 26.88
CA GLN A 415 -6.80 -6.02 27.82
C GLN A 415 -7.09 -4.60 28.33
N GLY A 416 -8.21 -3.99 27.94
CA GLY A 416 -8.53 -2.60 28.26
C GLY A 416 -7.70 -1.56 27.48
N LYS A 417 -6.91 -1.97 26.49
CA LYS A 417 -6.05 -1.10 25.65
C LYS A 417 -6.86 -0.51 24.49
N TYR A 418 -7.85 0.32 24.83
CA TYR A 418 -8.81 0.81 23.82
C TYR A 418 -8.19 1.80 22.83
N ARG A 419 -7.21 2.62 23.27
CA ARG A 419 -6.50 3.55 22.39
C ARG A 419 -5.67 2.82 21.35
N GLU A 420 -4.92 1.79 21.73
CA GLU A 420 -4.14 0.95 20.83
C GLU A 420 -5.05 0.14 19.90
N ALA A 421 -6.21 -0.29 20.39
CA ALA A 421 -7.24 -0.93 19.57
C ALA A 421 -7.76 0.04 18.50
N LEU A 422 -8.04 1.30 18.86
CA LEU A 422 -8.45 2.35 17.94
C LEU A 422 -7.36 2.62 16.88
N GLN A 423 -6.11 2.77 17.30
CA GLN A 423 -4.96 2.92 16.40
C GLN A 423 -4.91 1.80 15.36
N LEU A 424 -5.10 0.56 15.81
CA LEU A 424 -5.07 -0.61 14.94
C LEU A 424 -6.22 -0.61 13.92
N ILE A 425 -7.42 -0.19 14.31
CA ILE A 425 -8.56 -0.06 13.41
C ILE A 425 -8.29 1.05 12.36
N LYS A 426 -7.83 2.22 12.81
CA LYS A 426 -7.66 3.42 11.95
C LYS A 426 -6.57 3.26 10.89
N ARG A 427 -5.73 2.25 10.96
CA ARG A 427 -4.80 1.90 9.88
C ARG A 427 -5.49 1.46 8.59
N GLU A 428 -6.67 0.86 8.72
CA GLU A 428 -7.44 0.34 7.59
C GLU A 428 -8.78 1.07 7.42
N ASN A 429 -9.27 1.74 8.46
CA ASN A 429 -10.56 2.41 8.48
C ASN A 429 -10.48 3.72 9.28
N PRO A 430 -10.45 4.89 8.63
CA PRO A 430 -10.40 6.19 9.29
C PRO A 430 -11.71 6.59 9.99
N PHE A 431 -12.83 5.87 9.76
CA PHE A 431 -14.16 6.17 10.26
C PHE A 431 -14.76 5.01 11.07
N PRO A 432 -14.08 4.55 12.16
CA PRO A 432 -14.57 3.41 12.93
C PRO A 432 -15.86 3.69 13.70
N ALA A 433 -16.12 4.92 14.16
CA ALA A 433 -17.34 5.27 14.87
C ALA A 433 -18.57 5.29 13.94
N VAL A 434 -18.40 5.79 12.69
CA VAL A 434 -19.41 5.68 11.64
C VAL A 434 -19.66 4.21 11.32
N CYS A 435 -18.61 3.44 10.99
CA CYS A 435 -18.76 2.03 10.64
C CYS A 435 -19.35 1.18 11.79
N GLY A 436 -19.07 1.50 13.05
CA GLY A 436 -19.65 0.83 14.20
C GLY A 436 -21.16 1.08 14.40
N ARG A 437 -21.76 1.93 13.56
CA ARG A 437 -23.20 2.23 13.58
C ARG A 437 -23.97 1.72 12.37
N ILE A 438 -23.28 1.61 11.23
CA ILE A 438 -23.94 1.35 9.93
C ILE A 438 -23.34 0.22 9.11
N CYS A 439 -22.30 -0.49 9.61
CA CYS A 439 -21.66 -1.56 8.88
C CYS A 439 -22.60 -2.76 8.69
N ASN A 440 -22.53 -3.39 7.52
CA ASN A 440 -23.26 -4.62 7.19
C ASN A 440 -22.67 -5.90 7.82
N ARG A 441 -21.63 -5.80 8.64
CA ARG A 441 -21.07 -6.86 9.50
C ARG A 441 -20.61 -8.14 8.79
N ARG A 442 -20.14 -8.06 7.56
CA ARG A 442 -19.59 -9.24 6.83
C ARG A 442 -18.57 -10.04 7.66
N CYS A 443 -17.82 -9.38 8.53
CA CYS A 443 -16.86 -10.03 9.43
C CYS A 443 -17.54 -10.93 10.47
N GLU A 444 -18.74 -10.60 10.93
CA GLU A 444 -19.57 -11.43 11.83
C GLU A 444 -20.15 -12.61 11.06
N ASP A 445 -20.72 -12.38 9.87
CA ASP A 445 -21.25 -13.45 9.00
C ASP A 445 -20.20 -14.52 8.66
N ALA A 446 -18.96 -14.07 8.43
CA ALA A 446 -17.84 -14.96 8.15
C ALA A 446 -17.18 -15.56 9.40
N CYS A 447 -17.50 -15.10 10.61
CA CYS A 447 -16.82 -15.49 11.84
C CYS A 447 -16.89 -17.00 12.10
N THR A 448 -15.73 -17.65 12.27
CA THR A 448 -15.62 -19.08 12.59
C THR A 448 -16.43 -19.46 13.85
N ARG A 449 -16.53 -18.56 14.81
CA ARG A 449 -17.33 -18.81 16.02
C ARG A 449 -18.80 -19.10 15.69
N GLY A 450 -19.32 -18.59 14.58
CA GLY A 450 -20.67 -18.87 14.09
C GLY A 450 -20.92 -20.35 13.77
N THR A 451 -19.88 -21.15 13.56
CA THR A 451 -20.01 -22.62 13.36
C THR A 451 -20.18 -23.38 14.69
N VAL A 452 -20.01 -22.69 15.83
CA VAL A 452 -20.10 -23.29 17.17
C VAL A 452 -21.41 -22.92 17.87
N ASP A 453 -21.65 -21.61 17.98
CA ASP A 453 -22.83 -21.05 18.62
C ASP A 453 -23.29 -19.79 17.87
N GLN A 454 -22.79 -18.64 18.21
CA GLN A 454 -23.08 -17.36 17.57
C GLN A 454 -21.78 -16.61 17.30
N ALA A 455 -21.68 -15.93 16.17
CA ALA A 455 -20.55 -15.08 15.83
C ALA A 455 -20.23 -14.08 16.95
N VAL A 456 -18.99 -13.67 17.05
CA VAL A 456 -18.60 -12.59 17.96
C VAL A 456 -19.25 -11.29 17.52
N ALA A 457 -19.78 -10.48 18.44
CA ALA A 457 -20.37 -9.16 18.17
C ALA A 457 -19.26 -8.13 17.87
N ILE A 458 -18.60 -8.32 16.75
CA ILE A 458 -17.39 -7.61 16.34
C ILE A 458 -17.66 -6.11 16.17
N ASP A 459 -18.79 -5.78 15.57
CA ASP A 459 -19.15 -4.41 15.25
C ASP A 459 -19.48 -3.59 16.50
N GLU A 460 -20.15 -4.18 17.48
CA GLU A 460 -20.46 -3.53 18.74
C GLU A 460 -19.19 -3.29 19.60
N VAL A 461 -18.22 -4.21 19.58
CA VAL A 461 -16.91 -3.99 20.20
C VAL A 461 -16.18 -2.85 19.49
N LYS A 462 -16.21 -2.79 18.16
CA LYS A 462 -15.63 -1.69 17.38
C LYS A 462 -16.32 -0.36 17.69
N ARG A 463 -17.67 -0.34 17.78
CA ARG A 463 -18.44 0.84 18.17
C ARG A 463 -17.99 1.38 19.53
N PHE A 464 -17.82 0.50 20.52
CA PHE A 464 -17.33 0.88 21.86
C PHE A 464 -15.92 1.50 21.80
N ILE A 465 -14.98 0.85 21.10
CA ILE A 465 -13.60 1.34 20.95
C ILE A 465 -13.59 2.72 20.27
N ALA A 466 -14.39 2.89 19.24
CA ALA A 466 -14.39 4.09 18.40
C ALA A 466 -15.01 5.32 19.08
N GLN A 467 -15.69 5.17 20.22
CA GLN A 467 -16.22 6.31 21.00
C GLN A 467 -15.13 7.30 21.40
N GLN A 468 -13.86 6.86 21.50
CA GLN A 468 -12.73 7.73 21.80
C GLN A 468 -12.50 8.83 20.75
N ASP A 469 -12.86 8.61 19.49
CA ASP A 469 -12.71 9.61 18.43
C ASP A 469 -13.76 10.75 18.50
N LEU A 470 -14.84 10.53 19.25
CA LEU A 470 -15.93 11.50 19.37
C LEU A 470 -15.58 12.68 20.28
N ASP A 471 -14.61 12.53 21.16
CA ASP A 471 -14.12 13.58 22.03
C ASP A 471 -12.72 14.03 21.57
N ALA A 472 -12.56 15.35 21.38
CA ALA A 472 -11.29 15.95 20.97
C ALA A 472 -10.12 15.63 21.93
N ALA A 473 -10.40 15.39 23.23
CA ALA A 473 -9.37 15.05 24.22
C ALA A 473 -8.85 13.62 24.09
N THR A 474 -9.63 12.70 23.52
CA THR A 474 -9.29 11.26 23.43
C THR A 474 -9.13 10.77 22.00
N ARG A 475 -9.52 11.56 20.99
CA ARG A 475 -9.41 11.18 19.57
C ARG A 475 -7.98 10.85 19.19
N PHE A 476 -7.86 9.88 18.30
CA PHE A 476 -6.56 9.47 17.75
C PHE A 476 -6.30 10.12 16.39
N VAL A 477 -5.28 10.95 16.34
CA VAL A 477 -4.74 11.50 15.09
C VAL A 477 -3.46 10.73 14.74
N PRO A 478 -3.36 10.10 13.55
CA PRO A 478 -2.20 9.30 13.20
C PRO A 478 -0.97 10.17 12.94
N GLU A 479 0.19 9.62 13.27
CA GLU A 479 1.47 10.22 12.89
C GLU A 479 1.68 10.09 11.38
N LYS A 480 2.33 11.09 10.79
CA LYS A 480 2.69 11.06 9.36
C LYS A 480 3.88 10.15 9.13
N VAL A 481 3.75 9.24 8.18
CA VAL A 481 4.84 8.37 7.72
C VAL A 481 5.22 8.79 6.30
N ILE A 482 6.15 9.73 6.22
CA ILE A 482 6.53 10.40 4.97
C ILE A 482 7.72 9.69 4.35
N PRO A 483 7.63 9.13 3.12
CA PRO A 483 8.77 8.51 2.44
C PRO A 483 9.69 9.55 1.78
N LYS A 484 10.07 10.55 2.55
CA LYS A 484 10.98 11.64 2.21
C LYS A 484 11.74 12.03 3.48
N VAL A 485 13.06 12.23 3.38
CA VAL A 485 13.88 12.59 4.56
C VAL A 485 13.60 14.03 4.96
N ASP A 486 13.71 14.96 4.03
CA ASP A 486 13.61 16.38 4.31
C ASP A 486 12.24 16.93 3.88
N GLY A 487 11.50 17.46 4.85
CA GLY A 487 10.22 18.13 4.61
C GLY A 487 9.05 17.20 4.31
N ALA A 488 8.08 17.70 3.56
CA ALA A 488 6.87 17.01 3.11
C ALA A 488 6.73 17.13 1.59
N PHE A 489 5.76 16.43 1.03
CA PHE A 489 5.43 16.55 -0.38
C PHE A 489 4.59 17.82 -0.63
N ASP A 490 4.88 18.52 -1.72
CA ASP A 490 4.28 19.80 -2.12
C ASP A 490 3.31 19.68 -3.32
N GLN A 491 3.27 18.51 -3.97
CA GLN A 491 2.36 18.26 -5.07
C GLN A 491 0.90 18.42 -4.62
N GLN A 492 0.15 19.22 -5.37
CA GLN A 492 -1.26 19.48 -5.08
C GLN A 492 -2.14 18.33 -5.64
N ILE A 493 -3.02 17.82 -4.79
CA ILE A 493 -3.97 16.75 -5.14
C ILE A 493 -5.38 17.23 -4.82
N ALA A 494 -6.26 17.14 -5.83
CA ALA A 494 -7.66 17.47 -5.71
C ALA A 494 -8.51 16.21 -5.49
N ILE A 495 -9.37 16.23 -4.49
CA ILE A 495 -10.35 15.19 -4.23
C ILE A 495 -11.73 15.77 -4.47
N ILE A 496 -12.50 15.16 -5.35
CA ILE A 496 -13.80 15.65 -5.79
C ILE A 496 -14.90 14.79 -5.18
N GLY A 497 -15.54 15.32 -4.15
CA GLY A 497 -16.54 14.66 -3.33
C GLY A 497 -16.06 14.36 -1.92
N GLY A 498 -16.74 14.91 -0.92
CA GLY A 498 -16.46 14.77 0.51
C GLY A 498 -17.24 13.63 1.19
N GLY A 499 -17.53 12.55 0.46
CA GLY A 499 -18.11 11.31 0.99
C GLY A 499 -17.03 10.34 1.52
N PRO A 500 -17.42 9.13 1.99
CA PRO A 500 -16.50 8.19 2.63
C PRO A 500 -15.27 7.84 1.79
N ALA A 501 -15.41 7.68 0.47
CA ALA A 501 -14.30 7.35 -0.43
C ALA A 501 -13.30 8.51 -0.55
N GLY A 502 -13.80 9.73 -0.78
CA GLY A 502 -12.94 10.92 -0.90
C GLY A 502 -12.25 11.27 0.42
N LEU A 503 -12.99 11.23 1.52
CA LEU A 503 -12.42 11.49 2.85
C LEU A 503 -11.38 10.43 3.24
N SER A 504 -11.61 9.15 2.92
CA SER A 504 -10.61 8.09 3.13
C SER A 504 -9.36 8.33 2.29
N CYS A 505 -9.50 8.71 1.02
CA CYS A 505 -8.37 9.06 0.17
C CYS A 505 -7.58 10.24 0.76
N ALA A 506 -8.26 11.28 1.23
CA ALA A 506 -7.64 12.43 1.88
C ALA A 506 -6.85 12.05 3.13
N TYR A 507 -7.41 11.16 3.97
CA TYR A 507 -6.78 10.67 5.19
C TYR A 507 -5.43 9.99 4.90
N TYR A 508 -5.40 9.03 3.98
CA TYR A 508 -4.18 8.29 3.68
C TYR A 508 -3.14 9.11 2.91
N LEU A 509 -3.56 10.14 2.14
CA LEU A 509 -2.64 11.11 1.56
C LEU A 509 -2.04 12.02 2.62
N ALA A 510 -2.83 12.47 3.59
CA ALA A 510 -2.35 13.30 4.70
C ALA A 510 -1.38 12.54 5.61
N GLU A 511 -1.62 11.24 5.85
CA GLU A 511 -0.67 10.36 6.57
C GLU A 511 0.69 10.30 5.86
N LYS A 512 0.71 10.33 4.51
CA LYS A 512 1.93 10.38 3.70
C LYS A 512 2.56 11.79 3.57
N GLY A 513 2.01 12.80 4.25
CA GLY A 513 2.57 14.14 4.30
C GLY A 513 2.04 15.11 3.26
N TYR A 514 1.05 14.74 2.44
CA TYR A 514 0.38 15.68 1.54
C TYR A 514 -0.61 16.59 2.28
N ARG A 515 -1.03 17.66 1.60
CA ARG A 515 -2.14 18.53 2.01
C ARG A 515 -3.22 18.51 0.93
N PRO A 516 -3.95 17.40 0.79
CA PRO A 516 -4.95 17.30 -0.26
C PRO A 516 -6.10 18.28 -0.02
N THR A 517 -6.70 18.78 -1.12
CA THR A 517 -7.89 19.64 -1.07
C THR A 517 -9.12 18.84 -1.49
N VAL A 518 -10.10 18.74 -0.61
CA VAL A 518 -11.41 18.14 -0.89
C VAL A 518 -12.38 19.20 -1.34
N PHE A 519 -12.91 19.06 -2.54
CA PHE A 519 -13.98 19.88 -3.10
C PHE A 519 -15.31 19.17 -2.90
N GLU A 520 -16.25 19.81 -2.21
CA GLU A 520 -17.58 19.27 -1.93
C GLU A 520 -18.63 20.29 -2.35
N LYS A 521 -19.63 19.85 -3.13
CA LYS A 521 -20.70 20.73 -3.61
C LYS A 521 -21.68 21.11 -2.49
N GLU A 522 -21.85 20.26 -1.51
CA GLU A 522 -22.73 20.53 -0.36
C GLU A 522 -21.99 21.40 0.67
N ARG A 523 -22.75 22.01 1.56
CA ARG A 523 -22.19 22.85 2.64
C ARG A 523 -21.52 22.03 3.74
N ARG A 524 -21.91 20.76 3.91
CA ARG A 524 -21.39 19.83 4.92
C ARG A 524 -20.74 18.63 4.28
N LEU A 525 -19.64 18.18 4.88
CA LEU A 525 -18.92 16.98 4.48
C LEU A 525 -19.61 15.72 5.00
N GLY A 526 -19.36 14.60 4.36
CA GLY A 526 -19.87 13.28 4.73
C GLY A 526 -20.63 12.58 3.62
N GLY A 527 -21.04 13.32 2.56
CA GLY A 527 -21.79 12.75 1.44
C GLY A 527 -23.07 12.05 1.90
N MET A 528 -23.24 10.76 1.58
CA MET A 528 -24.43 9.98 1.97
C MET A 528 -24.51 9.71 3.49
N LEU A 529 -23.40 9.76 4.23
CA LEU A 529 -23.42 9.67 5.70
C LEU A 529 -24.15 10.87 6.34
N GLU A 530 -24.01 12.02 5.73
CA GLU A 530 -24.64 13.26 6.16
C GLU A 530 -26.06 13.40 5.58
N ASN A 531 -26.19 13.22 4.25
CA ASN A 531 -27.40 13.57 3.51
C ASN A 531 -28.39 12.40 3.37
N GLY A 532 -27.90 11.15 3.32
CA GLY A 532 -28.72 9.97 3.02
C GLY A 532 -29.16 9.17 4.22
N LEU A 533 -28.30 9.01 5.24
CA LEU A 533 -28.62 8.23 6.43
C LEU A 533 -29.39 9.05 7.46
N PRO A 534 -30.39 8.48 8.14
CA PRO A 534 -31.13 9.18 9.19
C PRO A 534 -30.31 9.32 10.48
N SER A 535 -30.56 10.41 11.24
CA SER A 535 -29.81 10.69 12.46
C SER A 535 -30.02 9.65 13.57
N PHE A 536 -31.18 8.96 13.60
CA PHE A 536 -31.42 7.86 14.56
C PHE A 536 -30.59 6.59 14.25
N ARG A 537 -29.98 6.48 13.07
CA ARG A 537 -29.05 5.41 12.69
C ARG A 537 -27.60 5.85 12.80
N LEU A 538 -27.33 7.09 12.39
CA LEU A 538 -26.01 7.72 12.41
C LEU A 538 -26.12 9.20 12.78
N GLU A 539 -25.77 9.55 13.98
CA GLU A 539 -25.79 10.93 14.49
C GLU A 539 -24.79 11.77 13.66
N LYS A 540 -25.20 12.99 13.29
CA LYS A 540 -24.39 13.85 12.39
C LYS A 540 -23.14 14.40 13.07
N ASP A 541 -23.18 14.60 14.38
CA ASP A 541 -22.02 14.97 15.18
C ASP A 541 -20.94 13.88 15.20
N VAL A 542 -21.31 12.59 15.18
CA VAL A 542 -20.37 11.48 15.03
C VAL A 542 -19.63 11.56 13.71
N VAL A 543 -20.32 11.83 12.59
CA VAL A 543 -19.71 12.00 11.28
C VAL A 543 -18.70 13.15 11.28
N GLN A 544 -19.11 14.30 11.85
CA GLN A 544 -18.26 15.49 11.88
C GLN A 544 -17.06 15.30 12.83
N ALA A 545 -17.21 14.62 13.96
CA ALA A 545 -16.12 14.33 14.88
C ALA A 545 -15.01 13.49 14.23
N GLU A 546 -15.35 12.49 13.41
CA GLU A 546 -14.35 11.71 12.67
C GLU A 546 -13.74 12.50 11.50
N ILE A 547 -14.48 13.43 10.90
CA ILE A 547 -13.93 14.35 9.87
C ILE A 547 -12.97 15.37 10.51
N ASP A 548 -13.18 15.77 11.74
CA ASP A 548 -12.28 16.68 12.47
C ASP A 548 -10.86 16.12 12.59
N VAL A 549 -10.70 14.79 12.68
CA VAL A 549 -9.39 14.15 12.61
C VAL A 549 -8.64 14.54 11.33
N LEU A 550 -9.33 14.56 10.17
CA LEU A 550 -8.72 14.94 8.90
C LEU A 550 -8.33 16.43 8.89
N ARG A 551 -9.12 17.30 9.56
CA ARG A 551 -8.76 18.71 9.72
C ARG A 551 -7.46 18.86 10.52
N GLU A 552 -7.33 18.13 11.62
CA GLU A 552 -6.11 18.10 12.45
C GLU A 552 -4.91 17.52 11.69
N MET A 553 -5.11 16.60 10.75
CA MET A 553 -4.07 16.08 9.85
C MET A 553 -3.63 17.11 8.79
N GLY A 554 -4.37 18.21 8.60
CA GLY A 554 -4.07 19.27 7.64
C GLY A 554 -4.71 19.11 6.27
N VAL A 555 -5.77 18.30 6.14
CA VAL A 555 -6.59 18.23 4.93
C VAL A 555 -7.35 19.53 4.74
N GLN A 556 -7.36 20.06 3.52
CA GLN A 556 -8.09 21.28 3.16
C GLN A 556 -9.48 20.94 2.62
N PHE A 557 -10.49 21.74 3.00
CA PHE A 557 -11.87 21.54 2.57
C PHE A 557 -12.43 22.80 1.89
N ARG A 558 -13.02 22.61 0.72
CA ARG A 558 -13.76 23.62 -0.04
C ARG A 558 -15.19 23.15 -0.24
N CYS A 559 -16.04 23.43 0.75
CA CYS A 559 -17.46 23.11 0.69
C CYS A 559 -18.24 24.19 -0.10
N GLY A 560 -19.37 23.80 -0.70
CA GLY A 560 -20.19 24.67 -1.55
C GLY A 560 -19.57 24.94 -2.93
N VAL A 561 -18.60 24.11 -3.36
CA VAL A 561 -17.94 24.23 -4.67
C VAL A 561 -18.22 22.98 -5.49
N GLU A 562 -18.94 23.13 -6.58
CA GLU A 562 -19.26 22.06 -7.54
C GLU A 562 -18.22 22.05 -8.68
N VAL A 563 -17.35 21.05 -8.68
CA VAL A 563 -16.40 20.85 -9.79
C VAL A 563 -17.18 20.42 -11.04
N GLY A 564 -16.86 21.04 -12.18
CA GLY A 564 -17.60 20.93 -13.44
C GLY A 564 -18.63 22.05 -13.63
N LYS A 565 -18.91 22.87 -12.61
CA LYS A 565 -19.77 24.04 -12.67
C LYS A 565 -19.07 25.30 -12.20
N ASP A 566 -18.63 25.34 -10.95
CA ASP A 566 -17.97 26.52 -10.35
C ASP A 566 -16.49 26.58 -10.71
N VAL A 567 -15.85 25.43 -10.88
CA VAL A 567 -14.48 25.24 -11.34
C VAL A 567 -14.37 23.94 -12.13
N THR A 568 -13.61 23.94 -13.23
CA THR A 568 -13.39 22.74 -14.05
C THR A 568 -12.09 22.02 -13.67
N ILE A 569 -11.95 20.73 -14.04
CA ILE A 569 -10.68 19.98 -13.88
C ILE A 569 -9.54 20.69 -14.63
N ALA A 570 -9.80 21.24 -15.82
CA ALA A 570 -8.81 22.01 -16.57
C ALA A 570 -8.30 23.22 -15.79
N GLN A 571 -9.19 24.01 -15.22
CA GLN A 571 -8.83 25.15 -14.37
C GLN A 571 -8.08 24.74 -13.11
N LEU A 572 -8.42 23.59 -12.50
CA LEU A 572 -7.68 23.05 -11.37
C LEU A 572 -6.25 22.62 -11.79
N ARG A 573 -6.08 22.05 -12.98
CA ARG A 573 -4.74 21.78 -13.53
C ARG A 573 -3.92 23.06 -13.71
N GLU A 574 -4.53 24.14 -14.22
CA GLU A 574 -3.89 25.45 -14.32
C GLU A 574 -3.50 26.03 -12.96
N GLN A 575 -4.25 25.73 -11.91
CA GLN A 575 -3.93 26.10 -10.53
C GLN A 575 -2.83 25.22 -9.90
N GLY A 576 -2.30 24.22 -10.63
CA GLY A 576 -1.19 23.38 -10.18
C GLY A 576 -1.59 22.02 -9.60
N TYR A 577 -2.85 21.64 -9.63
CA TYR A 577 -3.27 20.30 -9.22
C TYR A 577 -2.79 19.25 -10.22
N GLN A 578 -2.04 18.25 -9.73
CA GLN A 578 -1.39 17.22 -10.55
C GLN A 578 -2.12 15.87 -10.56
N GLY A 579 -2.95 15.60 -9.54
CA GLY A 579 -3.70 14.36 -9.41
C GLY A 579 -5.11 14.61 -8.89
N PHE A 580 -6.06 13.80 -9.37
CA PHE A 580 -7.49 13.97 -9.09
C PHE A 580 -8.09 12.64 -8.62
N TYR A 581 -8.83 12.65 -7.52
CA TYR A 581 -9.64 11.52 -7.08
C TYR A 581 -11.12 11.87 -7.12
N VAL A 582 -11.86 11.20 -8.00
CA VAL A 582 -13.30 11.44 -8.20
C VAL A 582 -14.11 10.46 -7.35
N ALA A 583 -14.84 10.97 -6.38
CA ALA A 583 -15.61 10.21 -5.38
C ALA A 583 -17.01 10.79 -5.16
N VAL A 584 -17.71 11.12 -6.26
CA VAL A 584 -19.00 11.82 -6.21
C VAL A 584 -20.18 10.93 -5.79
N GLY A 585 -20.02 9.61 -5.72
CA GLY A 585 -21.06 8.67 -5.30
C GLY A 585 -22.25 8.58 -6.25
N LEU A 586 -23.38 8.08 -5.73
CA LEU A 586 -24.66 7.96 -6.43
C LEU A 586 -25.64 8.99 -5.87
N GLN A 587 -25.98 10.01 -6.63
CA GLN A 587 -26.67 11.17 -6.10
C GLN A 587 -28.10 11.35 -6.55
N SER A 588 -28.50 10.73 -7.66
CA SER A 588 -29.83 10.84 -8.25
C SER A 588 -30.65 9.60 -7.95
N GLY A 589 -31.82 9.77 -7.35
CA GLY A 589 -32.79 8.69 -7.12
C GLY A 589 -33.45 8.20 -8.41
N GLY A 590 -33.74 6.89 -8.45
CA GLY A 590 -34.47 6.29 -9.55
C GLY A 590 -35.95 6.69 -9.52
N ARG A 591 -36.56 6.80 -10.72
CA ARG A 591 -38.03 6.92 -10.92
C ARG A 591 -38.50 5.84 -11.90
N LEU A 592 -39.75 5.44 -11.82
CA LEU A 592 -40.29 4.37 -12.65
C LEU A 592 -40.80 4.86 -14.00
N ASN A 593 -41.04 6.16 -14.16
CA ASN A 593 -41.67 6.77 -15.33
C ASN A 593 -43.03 6.13 -15.65
N ILE A 594 -43.85 5.91 -14.64
CA ILE A 594 -45.21 5.43 -14.73
C ILE A 594 -46.20 6.61 -14.71
N PRO A 595 -47.47 6.43 -15.13
CA PRO A 595 -48.49 7.48 -15.04
C PRO A 595 -48.57 8.05 -13.62
N GLY A 596 -48.62 9.39 -13.52
CA GLY A 596 -48.73 10.12 -12.25
C GLY A 596 -47.42 10.30 -11.49
N ASP A 597 -46.27 9.89 -12.06
CA ASP A 597 -44.95 9.95 -11.42
C ASP A 597 -44.43 11.38 -11.17
N ASP A 598 -45.00 12.36 -11.84
CA ASP A 598 -44.70 13.78 -11.72
C ASP A 598 -45.63 14.55 -10.73
N ALA A 599 -46.59 13.86 -10.11
CA ALA A 599 -47.52 14.45 -9.17
C ALA A 599 -46.83 15.02 -7.92
N GLN A 600 -47.45 16.06 -7.32
CA GLN A 600 -47.04 16.55 -6.02
C GLN A 600 -47.22 15.43 -4.97
N GLY A 601 -46.26 15.31 -4.06
CA GLY A 601 -46.20 14.20 -3.10
C GLY A 601 -45.38 13.00 -3.56
N VAL A 602 -44.94 12.95 -4.85
CA VAL A 602 -44.06 11.89 -5.34
C VAL A 602 -42.60 12.37 -5.36
N THR A 603 -41.74 11.67 -4.63
CA THR A 603 -40.36 12.10 -4.56
C THR A 603 -39.42 10.89 -4.45
N ALA A 604 -38.16 11.05 -4.87
CA ALA A 604 -37.16 10.05 -4.61
C ALA A 604 -36.82 10.05 -3.10
N GLY A 605 -36.65 8.85 -2.51
CA GLY A 605 -36.34 8.71 -1.09
C GLY A 605 -35.05 9.44 -0.68
N ILE A 606 -34.05 9.47 -1.56
CA ILE A 606 -32.81 10.20 -1.30
C ILE A 606 -33.01 11.72 -1.23
N ASP A 607 -33.91 12.28 -2.05
CA ASP A 607 -34.21 13.73 -2.04
C ASP A 607 -35.04 14.10 -0.79
N PHE A 608 -35.94 13.21 -0.39
CA PHE A 608 -36.66 13.34 0.89
C PHE A 608 -35.64 13.32 2.06
N MET A 609 -34.74 12.34 2.10
CA MET A 609 -33.71 12.24 3.16
C MET A 609 -32.79 13.46 3.20
N ARG A 610 -32.39 13.98 2.05
CA ARG A 610 -31.55 15.18 1.95
C ARG A 610 -32.25 16.40 2.56
N ARG A 611 -33.55 16.57 2.32
CA ARG A 611 -34.34 17.67 2.92
C ARG A 611 -34.47 17.51 4.45
N VAL A 612 -34.80 16.31 4.93
CA VAL A 612 -34.93 16.04 6.36
C VAL A 612 -33.59 16.28 7.08
N ASN A 613 -32.50 15.68 6.58
CA ASN A 613 -31.20 15.82 7.19
C ASN A 613 -30.64 17.25 7.06
N GLY A 614 -31.06 18.00 6.03
CA GLY A 614 -30.73 19.41 5.82
C GLY A 614 -31.51 20.37 6.73
N GLY A 615 -32.35 19.86 7.60
CA GLY A 615 -33.13 20.65 8.56
C GLY A 615 -34.30 21.41 7.93
N GLN A 616 -34.70 21.08 6.69
CA GLN A 616 -35.92 21.61 6.10
C GLN A 616 -37.15 20.98 6.78
N GLU A 617 -38.17 21.75 7.01
CA GLU A 617 -39.41 21.22 7.57
C GLU A 617 -40.05 20.27 6.54
N THR A 618 -40.15 18.99 6.89
CA THR A 618 -40.72 17.93 6.05
C THR A 618 -41.82 17.21 6.81
N LYS A 619 -42.85 17.92 7.20
CA LYS A 619 -44.01 17.28 7.81
C LYS A 619 -44.74 16.48 6.72
N LEU A 620 -45.00 15.21 7.03
CA LEU A 620 -45.83 14.34 6.21
C LEU A 620 -47.22 14.20 6.86
N GLU A 621 -48.27 14.31 6.06
CA GLU A 621 -49.63 14.14 6.50
C GLU A 621 -50.25 12.94 5.80
N GLY A 622 -51.15 12.24 6.47
CA GLY A 622 -51.81 11.07 5.94
C GLY A 622 -50.94 9.83 5.76
N ARG A 623 -51.36 8.94 4.90
CA ARG A 623 -50.70 7.69 4.60
C ARG A 623 -49.55 7.90 3.59
N VAL A 624 -48.42 7.28 3.88
CA VAL A 624 -47.23 7.35 3.01
C VAL A 624 -46.89 5.94 2.48
N VAL A 625 -46.63 5.86 1.19
CA VAL A 625 -46.16 4.64 0.54
C VAL A 625 -44.68 4.77 0.21
N VAL A 626 -43.88 3.78 0.63
CA VAL A 626 -42.47 3.65 0.29
C VAL A 626 -42.29 2.50 -0.70
N ILE A 627 -41.61 2.73 -1.79
CA ILE A 627 -41.37 1.74 -2.84
C ILE A 627 -39.93 1.30 -2.84
N GLY A 628 -39.66 0.02 -2.55
CA GLY A 628 -38.37 -0.61 -2.58
C GLY A 628 -38.17 -1.59 -1.41
N GLY A 629 -37.36 -2.67 -1.63
CA GLY A 629 -37.13 -3.73 -0.65
C GLY A 629 -35.76 -3.68 0.04
N GLY A 630 -34.96 -2.61 -0.15
CA GLY A 630 -33.61 -2.52 0.43
C GLY A 630 -33.50 -1.69 1.70
N ASN A 631 -32.32 -1.64 2.32
CA ASN A 631 -32.06 -0.91 3.58
C ASN A 631 -32.39 0.58 3.48
N ILE A 632 -32.22 1.21 2.31
CA ILE A 632 -32.62 2.61 2.08
C ILE A 632 -34.12 2.79 2.25
N ALA A 633 -34.92 1.82 1.80
CA ALA A 633 -36.37 1.88 1.96
C ALA A 633 -36.78 1.80 3.44
N ALA A 634 -36.08 0.98 4.25
CA ALA A 634 -36.25 0.93 5.69
C ALA A 634 -35.95 2.30 6.35
N ASP A 635 -34.81 2.90 5.98
CA ASP A 635 -34.43 4.21 6.52
C ASP A 635 -35.42 5.32 6.15
N VAL A 636 -35.89 5.34 4.90
CA VAL A 636 -36.87 6.29 4.42
C VAL A 636 -38.23 6.09 5.09
N ALA A 637 -38.69 4.83 5.20
CA ALA A 637 -39.98 4.51 5.85
C ALA A 637 -39.97 4.89 7.34
N ARG A 638 -38.91 4.54 8.06
CA ARG A 638 -38.72 4.89 9.47
C ARG A 638 -38.62 6.42 9.67
N THR A 639 -38.00 7.13 8.72
CA THR A 639 -37.92 8.58 8.71
C THR A 639 -39.31 9.20 8.47
N ALA A 640 -40.10 8.64 7.55
CA ALA A 640 -41.45 9.10 7.28
C ALA A 640 -42.37 9.04 8.52
N VAL A 641 -42.28 7.96 9.32
CA VAL A 641 -42.95 7.83 10.62
C VAL A 641 -42.57 9.00 11.55
N ARG A 642 -41.24 9.31 11.60
CA ARG A 642 -40.73 10.41 12.45
C ARG A 642 -41.06 11.80 11.95
N CYS A 643 -41.37 11.94 10.68
CA CYS A 643 -41.87 13.17 10.04
C CYS A 643 -43.40 13.35 10.15
N GLY A 644 -44.09 12.47 10.89
CA GLY A 644 -45.50 12.65 11.21
C GLY A 644 -46.49 11.94 10.31
N ALA A 645 -46.06 11.02 9.43
CA ALA A 645 -46.97 10.16 8.67
C ALA A 645 -47.92 9.38 9.60
N GLU A 646 -49.19 9.35 9.26
CA GLU A 646 -50.23 8.63 10.04
C GLU A 646 -50.01 7.11 9.96
N SER A 647 -49.62 6.62 8.79
CA SER A 647 -49.21 5.25 8.54
C SER A 647 -48.22 5.20 7.39
N VAL A 648 -47.37 4.18 7.41
CA VAL A 648 -46.35 3.93 6.38
C VAL A 648 -46.49 2.51 5.89
N ASP A 649 -46.73 2.34 4.60
CA ASP A 649 -46.78 1.07 3.89
C ASP A 649 -45.55 0.94 2.97
N LEU A 650 -44.75 -0.15 3.09
CA LEU A 650 -43.62 -0.41 2.25
C LEU A 650 -43.96 -1.51 1.24
N TYR A 651 -43.82 -1.24 -0.04
CA TYR A 651 -44.07 -2.20 -1.12
C TYR A 651 -42.76 -2.53 -1.85
N CYS A 652 -42.52 -3.82 -2.09
CA CYS A 652 -41.36 -4.31 -2.85
C CYS A 652 -41.70 -5.48 -3.78
N LEU A 653 -40.89 -5.66 -4.81
CA LEU A 653 -41.03 -6.75 -5.79
C LEU A 653 -40.70 -8.13 -5.22
N GLU A 654 -39.72 -8.18 -4.35
CA GLU A 654 -39.20 -9.42 -3.77
C GLU A 654 -40.22 -10.04 -2.79
N SER A 655 -40.07 -11.34 -2.55
CA SER A 655 -40.72 -12.03 -1.43
C SER A 655 -40.17 -11.48 -0.10
N TYR A 656 -40.90 -11.74 0.99
CA TYR A 656 -40.48 -11.29 2.33
C TYR A 656 -39.10 -11.82 2.73
N ASP A 657 -38.78 -13.07 2.33
CA ASP A 657 -37.51 -13.74 2.65
C ASP A 657 -36.37 -13.32 1.72
N ASP A 658 -36.69 -12.97 0.46
CA ASP A 658 -35.69 -12.61 -0.58
C ASP A 658 -35.37 -11.13 -0.65
N MET A 659 -36.09 -10.28 0.12
CA MET A 659 -35.84 -8.82 0.06
C MET A 659 -34.42 -8.51 0.51
N PRO A 660 -33.77 -7.51 -0.15
CA PRO A 660 -32.41 -7.09 0.18
C PRO A 660 -32.25 -6.46 1.58
N MET A 661 -33.34 -6.06 2.21
CA MET A 661 -33.36 -5.54 3.58
C MET A 661 -33.00 -6.63 4.58
N GLY A 662 -32.05 -6.35 5.45
CA GLY A 662 -31.62 -7.30 6.49
C GLY A 662 -32.72 -7.62 7.51
N PRO A 663 -32.67 -8.78 8.18
CA PRO A 663 -33.67 -9.15 9.20
C PRO A 663 -33.79 -8.15 10.34
N GLU A 664 -32.67 -7.51 10.72
CA GLU A 664 -32.66 -6.47 11.76
C GLU A 664 -33.46 -5.24 11.32
N ASP A 665 -33.21 -4.74 10.09
CA ASP A 665 -33.95 -3.59 9.54
C ASP A 665 -35.44 -3.88 9.36
N ARG A 666 -35.80 -5.11 8.97
CA ARG A 666 -37.22 -5.54 8.90
C ARG A 666 -37.86 -5.46 10.27
N GLY A 667 -37.24 -6.05 11.29
CA GLY A 667 -37.78 -6.00 12.65
C GLY A 667 -37.86 -4.58 13.22
N GLU A 668 -36.95 -3.68 12.83
CA GLU A 668 -36.99 -2.28 13.20
C GLU A 668 -38.17 -1.55 12.51
N CYS A 669 -38.46 -1.84 11.26
CA CYS A 669 -39.62 -1.32 10.54
C CYS A 669 -40.92 -1.77 11.21
N GLU A 670 -41.06 -3.04 11.53
CA GLU A 670 -42.25 -3.59 12.22
C GLU A 670 -42.44 -2.99 13.61
N ARG A 671 -41.35 -2.82 14.37
CA ARG A 671 -41.38 -2.14 15.67
C ARG A 671 -41.83 -0.69 15.55
N ASP A 672 -41.48 0.00 14.49
CA ASP A 672 -41.94 1.38 14.21
C ASP A 672 -43.38 1.45 13.67
N GLY A 673 -44.02 0.30 13.42
CA GLY A 673 -45.41 0.20 12.96
C GLY A 673 -45.55 0.34 11.45
N ILE A 674 -44.50 0.03 10.69
CA ILE A 674 -44.49 0.01 9.23
C ILE A 674 -45.02 -1.31 8.75
N THR A 675 -45.97 -1.31 7.80
CA THR A 675 -46.48 -2.53 7.19
C THR A 675 -45.69 -2.84 5.91
N ILE A 676 -45.09 -4.04 5.84
CA ILE A 676 -44.33 -4.51 4.70
C ILE A 676 -45.20 -5.38 3.79
N HIS A 677 -45.39 -4.98 2.54
CA HIS A 677 -46.14 -5.67 1.47
C HIS A 677 -45.16 -6.21 0.44
N ALA A 678 -44.75 -7.46 0.57
CA ALA A 678 -43.83 -8.14 -0.31
C ALA A 678 -44.53 -8.72 -1.57
N GLY A 679 -43.79 -8.73 -2.71
CA GLY A 679 -44.30 -9.31 -3.95
C GLY A 679 -45.32 -8.41 -4.71
N TRP A 680 -45.12 -7.09 -4.71
CA TRP A 680 -45.95 -6.13 -5.40
C TRP A 680 -45.17 -5.15 -6.27
N GLY A 681 -45.58 -4.99 -7.54
CA GLY A 681 -45.01 -4.03 -8.49
C GLY A 681 -45.98 -2.91 -8.83
N GLN A 682 -45.49 -1.71 -9.03
CA GLN A 682 -46.27 -0.49 -9.26
C GLN A 682 -46.64 -0.36 -10.74
N THR A 683 -47.86 0.12 -11.01
CA THR A 683 -48.34 0.35 -12.37
C THR A 683 -48.68 1.81 -12.62
N GLU A 684 -49.26 2.52 -11.63
CA GLU A 684 -49.75 3.89 -11.77
C GLU A 684 -49.78 4.57 -10.41
N ILE A 685 -49.51 5.86 -10.35
CA ILE A 685 -49.86 6.73 -9.23
C ILE A 685 -51.17 7.41 -9.54
N VAL A 686 -52.14 7.15 -8.70
CA VAL A 686 -53.48 7.80 -8.80
C VAL A 686 -53.34 9.23 -8.29
N THR A 687 -53.83 10.18 -9.09
CA THR A 687 -53.71 11.61 -8.77
C THR A 687 -55.06 12.28 -8.64
N GLU A 688 -55.17 13.19 -7.66
CA GLU A 688 -56.32 14.08 -7.51
C GLU A 688 -55.81 15.53 -7.43
N ASN A 689 -56.30 16.40 -8.29
CA ASN A 689 -55.89 17.82 -8.36
C ASN A 689 -54.36 18.03 -8.48
N GLY A 690 -53.68 17.12 -9.17
CA GLY A 690 -52.21 17.18 -9.34
C GLY A 690 -51.38 16.65 -8.16
N HIS A 691 -52.04 16.13 -7.13
CA HIS A 691 -51.41 15.52 -5.95
C HIS A 691 -51.59 14.00 -5.99
N ALA A 692 -50.62 13.27 -5.39
CA ALA A 692 -50.73 11.84 -5.16
C ALA A 692 -51.92 11.56 -4.24
N ALA A 693 -52.84 10.68 -4.64
CA ALA A 693 -54.01 10.24 -3.89
C ALA A 693 -54.01 8.72 -3.65
N GLY A 694 -53.21 7.99 -4.39
CA GLY A 694 -53.04 6.54 -4.23
C GLY A 694 -52.03 5.94 -5.21
N ILE A 695 -51.83 4.64 -5.10
CA ILE A 695 -50.97 3.88 -6.02
C ILE A 695 -51.64 2.56 -6.40
N ARG A 696 -51.59 2.19 -7.68
CA ARG A 696 -52.01 0.90 -8.19
C ARG A 696 -50.83 -0.04 -8.32
N LEU A 697 -51.06 -1.27 -7.90
CA LEU A 697 -50.07 -2.30 -7.84
C LEU A 697 -50.58 -3.60 -8.47
N ARG A 698 -49.67 -4.41 -8.98
CA ARG A 698 -49.92 -5.77 -9.48
C ARG A 698 -48.99 -6.76 -8.80
N LYS A 699 -49.42 -7.99 -8.66
CA LYS A 699 -48.62 -9.04 -8.02
C LYS A 699 -47.37 -9.34 -8.80
N CYS A 700 -46.24 -9.34 -8.12
CA CYS A 700 -44.98 -9.81 -8.67
C CYS A 700 -44.81 -11.31 -8.36
N LEU A 701 -44.66 -12.11 -9.43
CA LEU A 701 -44.53 -13.55 -9.34
C LEU A 701 -43.08 -13.95 -9.11
N ARG A 702 -42.15 -13.28 -9.77
CA ARG A 702 -40.70 -13.43 -9.59
C ARG A 702 -39.96 -12.16 -10.02
N VAL A 703 -38.82 -11.92 -9.40
CA VAL A 703 -37.99 -10.73 -9.67
C VAL A 703 -36.86 -11.01 -10.66
N LYS A 704 -36.32 -12.24 -10.65
CA LYS A 704 -35.19 -12.66 -11.46
C LYS A 704 -35.58 -13.81 -12.38
N ASN A 705 -35.03 -13.78 -13.60
CA ASN A 705 -35.17 -14.92 -14.52
C ASN A 705 -34.27 -16.10 -14.09
N ASP A 706 -34.36 -17.20 -14.84
CA ASP A 706 -33.62 -18.44 -14.58
C ASP A 706 -32.08 -18.27 -14.64
N GLN A 707 -31.61 -17.16 -15.23
CA GLN A 707 -30.19 -16.78 -15.31
C GLN A 707 -29.77 -15.85 -14.16
N GLY A 708 -30.65 -15.61 -13.16
CA GLY A 708 -30.39 -14.71 -12.04
C GLY A 708 -30.39 -13.22 -12.38
N ARG A 709 -30.79 -12.82 -13.60
CA ARG A 709 -30.87 -11.43 -14.04
C ARG A 709 -32.20 -10.82 -13.63
N PHE A 710 -32.18 -9.54 -13.27
CA PHE A 710 -33.39 -8.75 -12.96
C PHE A 710 -34.31 -8.71 -14.19
N ALA A 711 -35.46 -9.36 -14.10
CA ALA A 711 -36.50 -9.47 -15.12
C ALA A 711 -37.81 -9.85 -14.42
N PRO A 712 -38.50 -8.87 -13.78
CA PRO A 712 -39.68 -9.15 -12.98
C PRO A 712 -40.85 -9.59 -13.86
N GLU A 713 -41.58 -10.62 -13.41
CA GLU A 713 -42.81 -11.12 -14.02
C GLU A 713 -44.02 -10.83 -13.11
N PHE A 714 -45.11 -10.45 -13.70
CA PHE A 714 -46.26 -9.98 -12.98
C PHE A 714 -47.54 -10.75 -13.37
N ASP A 715 -48.46 -10.86 -12.42
CA ASP A 715 -49.86 -11.23 -12.69
C ASP A 715 -50.72 -9.96 -12.80
N ASP A 716 -51.10 -9.61 -14.02
CA ASP A 716 -51.92 -8.42 -14.28
C ASP A 716 -53.40 -8.57 -13.80
N ASN A 717 -53.83 -9.80 -13.40
CA ASN A 717 -55.17 -10.04 -12.85
C ASN A 717 -55.21 -9.91 -11.31
N ASP A 718 -54.03 -10.06 -10.65
CA ASP A 718 -53.96 -9.82 -9.20
C ASP A 718 -53.46 -8.41 -8.93
N THR A 719 -54.38 -7.51 -8.73
CA THR A 719 -54.10 -6.07 -8.56
C THR A 719 -54.67 -5.55 -7.26
N CYS A 720 -54.01 -4.55 -6.69
CA CYS A 720 -54.53 -3.81 -5.54
C CYS A 720 -54.30 -2.31 -5.70
N GLN A 721 -55.04 -1.53 -4.94
CA GLN A 721 -54.87 -0.08 -4.84
C GLN A 721 -54.71 0.33 -3.38
N ALA A 722 -53.67 1.10 -3.08
CA ALA A 722 -53.46 1.72 -1.78
C ALA A 722 -53.69 3.23 -1.89
N GLN A 723 -54.43 3.81 -0.95
CA GLN A 723 -54.55 5.25 -0.83
C GLN A 723 -53.28 5.80 -0.16
N CYS A 724 -52.78 6.93 -0.60
CA CYS A 724 -51.63 7.60 -0.02
C CYS A 724 -51.58 9.07 -0.38
N ALA A 725 -51.06 9.89 0.51
CA ALA A 725 -50.80 11.31 0.29
C ALA A 725 -49.37 11.58 -0.23
N ALA A 726 -48.48 10.61 -0.10
CA ALA A 726 -47.12 10.69 -0.62
C ALA A 726 -46.58 9.33 -1.02
N VAL A 727 -45.71 9.33 -2.05
CA VAL A 727 -44.97 8.17 -2.55
C VAL A 727 -43.46 8.45 -2.56
N LEU A 728 -42.69 7.62 -1.87
CA LEU A 728 -41.24 7.76 -1.71
C LEU A 728 -40.53 6.62 -2.41
N TYR A 729 -39.81 6.92 -3.51
CA TYR A 729 -39.09 5.91 -4.30
C TYR A 729 -37.71 5.56 -3.74
N CYS A 730 -37.48 4.29 -3.47
CA CYS A 730 -36.22 3.72 -3.00
C CYS A 730 -35.73 2.59 -3.94
N ILE A 731 -35.79 2.82 -5.28
CA ILE A 731 -35.57 1.84 -6.36
C ILE A 731 -34.22 1.97 -7.04
N GLY A 732 -33.21 2.31 -6.30
CA GLY A 732 -31.84 2.49 -6.79
C GLY A 732 -31.46 3.94 -6.99
N GLN A 733 -30.18 4.12 -7.22
CA GLN A 733 -29.54 5.42 -7.41
C GLN A 733 -28.59 5.37 -8.61
N LYS A 734 -28.33 6.56 -9.21
CA LYS A 734 -27.44 6.73 -10.37
C LYS A 734 -26.41 7.82 -10.09
N VAL A 735 -25.28 7.74 -10.78
CA VAL A 735 -24.30 8.83 -10.81
C VAL A 735 -24.85 9.95 -11.68
N ASP A 736 -24.70 11.16 -11.21
CA ASP A 736 -24.98 12.38 -11.99
C ASP A 736 -23.62 13.06 -12.29
N TRP A 737 -23.08 12.81 -13.44
CA TRP A 737 -21.78 13.35 -13.85
C TRP A 737 -21.86 14.82 -14.28
N ARG A 738 -23.01 15.29 -14.73
CA ARG A 738 -23.18 16.65 -15.30
C ARG A 738 -22.02 17.00 -16.24
N GLN A 739 -21.29 18.08 -15.94
CA GLN A 739 -20.13 18.54 -16.73
C GLN A 739 -18.77 18.19 -16.08
N LEU A 740 -18.77 17.44 -14.98
CA LEU A 740 -17.56 17.18 -14.19
C LEU A 740 -16.40 16.62 -15.04
N LEU A 741 -16.67 15.64 -15.88
CA LEU A 741 -15.66 14.94 -16.69
C LEU A 741 -15.63 15.39 -18.16
N THR A 742 -16.28 16.51 -18.48
CA THR A 742 -16.26 17.08 -19.84
C THR A 742 -14.83 17.43 -20.23
N GLY A 743 -14.43 17.02 -21.42
CA GLY A 743 -13.07 17.26 -21.96
C GLY A 743 -11.98 16.31 -21.40
N THR A 744 -12.39 15.23 -20.72
CA THR A 744 -11.49 14.17 -20.28
C THR A 744 -11.70 12.89 -21.09
N ALA A 745 -10.70 11.98 -21.07
CA ALA A 745 -10.78 10.66 -21.70
C ALA A 745 -11.45 9.59 -20.82
N VAL A 746 -12.11 9.96 -19.72
CA VAL A 746 -12.79 9.01 -18.83
C VAL A 746 -13.93 8.30 -19.57
N THR A 747 -13.99 6.98 -19.42
CA THR A 747 -15.01 6.12 -20.02
C THR A 747 -15.95 5.55 -18.95
N PHE A 748 -17.12 5.11 -19.38
CA PHE A 748 -18.18 4.67 -18.48
C PHE A 748 -18.66 3.24 -18.81
N ASN A 749 -19.11 2.57 -17.78
CA ASN A 749 -19.80 1.29 -17.88
C ASN A 749 -21.26 1.49 -18.37
N PRO A 750 -21.95 0.44 -18.85
CA PRO A 750 -23.35 0.55 -19.30
C PRO A 750 -24.33 1.07 -18.23
N ASN A 751 -24.02 0.89 -16.95
CA ASN A 751 -24.80 1.40 -15.82
C ASN A 751 -24.48 2.86 -15.45
N GLY A 752 -23.61 3.53 -16.24
CA GLY A 752 -23.21 4.92 -16.02
C GLY A 752 -22.12 5.13 -14.98
N THR A 753 -21.56 4.09 -14.37
CA THR A 753 -20.41 4.21 -13.46
C THR A 753 -19.10 4.39 -14.24
N ALA A 754 -18.10 5.02 -13.64
CA ALA A 754 -16.80 5.21 -14.28
C ALA A 754 -16.03 3.89 -14.44
N GLN A 755 -15.37 3.70 -15.59
CA GLN A 755 -14.43 2.60 -15.78
C GLN A 755 -13.07 2.95 -15.18
N VAL A 756 -12.53 2.01 -14.41
CA VAL A 756 -11.21 2.14 -13.81
C VAL A 756 -10.45 0.81 -13.86
N ASP A 757 -9.13 0.87 -13.79
CA ASP A 757 -8.32 -0.31 -13.48
C ASP A 757 -8.67 -0.84 -12.09
N PRO A 758 -8.97 -2.12 -11.92
CA PRO A 758 -9.50 -2.67 -10.66
C PRO A 758 -8.47 -2.67 -9.50
N VAL A 759 -7.19 -2.53 -9.79
CA VAL A 759 -6.11 -2.51 -8.79
C VAL A 759 -5.74 -1.07 -8.43
N THR A 760 -5.62 -0.21 -9.43
CA THR A 760 -5.11 1.15 -9.26
C THR A 760 -6.19 2.21 -9.13
N TYR A 761 -7.42 1.88 -9.49
CA TYR A 761 -8.52 2.84 -9.59
C TYR A 761 -8.27 3.99 -10.59
N GLN A 762 -7.28 3.85 -11.49
CA GLN A 762 -7.00 4.82 -12.54
C GLN A 762 -8.04 4.70 -13.65
N THR A 763 -8.52 5.84 -14.13
CA THR A 763 -9.38 5.92 -15.32
C THR A 763 -8.54 5.87 -16.61
N ALA A 764 -9.18 5.93 -17.78
CA ALA A 764 -8.49 6.07 -19.06
C ALA A 764 -7.71 7.41 -19.19
N GLU A 765 -8.08 8.43 -18.40
CA GLU A 765 -7.37 9.72 -18.32
C GLU A 765 -6.23 9.64 -17.29
N PRO A 766 -4.96 9.75 -17.69
CA PRO A 766 -3.85 9.79 -16.76
C PRO A 766 -4.00 10.90 -15.72
N GLY A 767 -3.78 10.58 -14.44
CA GLY A 767 -3.91 11.52 -13.34
C GLY A 767 -5.32 11.67 -12.78
N ILE A 768 -6.34 11.06 -13.40
CA ILE A 768 -7.68 10.95 -12.84
C ILE A 768 -7.92 9.53 -12.34
N PHE A 769 -8.22 9.42 -11.07
CA PHE A 769 -8.60 8.20 -10.37
C PHE A 769 -10.03 8.35 -9.88
N ALA A 770 -10.76 7.26 -9.76
CA ALA A 770 -12.12 7.30 -9.24
C ALA A 770 -12.39 6.12 -8.29
N GLY A 771 -13.31 6.32 -7.34
CA GLY A 771 -13.67 5.26 -6.40
C GLY A 771 -14.99 5.49 -5.69
N GLY A 772 -15.35 4.53 -4.81
CA GLY A 772 -16.64 4.48 -4.16
C GLY A 772 -17.77 4.14 -5.15
N ASP A 773 -18.99 4.49 -4.80
CA ASP A 773 -20.19 4.11 -5.58
C ASP A 773 -20.21 4.65 -7.01
N ALA A 774 -19.47 5.72 -7.29
CA ALA A 774 -19.30 6.24 -8.66
C ALA A 774 -18.61 5.25 -9.61
N VAL A 775 -17.92 4.23 -9.06
CA VAL A 775 -17.23 3.17 -9.79
C VAL A 775 -17.94 1.83 -9.62
N THR A 776 -18.25 1.45 -8.38
CA THR A 776 -18.77 0.11 -8.05
C THR A 776 -20.27 -0.03 -8.18
N GLY A 777 -21.01 1.07 -8.35
CA GLY A 777 -22.42 1.11 -8.04
C GLY A 777 -22.64 1.12 -6.52
N GLN A 778 -23.87 0.97 -6.09
CA GLN A 778 -24.24 1.03 -4.67
C GLN A 778 -23.55 -0.06 -3.85
N LYS A 779 -22.76 0.37 -2.86
CA LYS A 779 -22.04 -0.47 -1.90
C LYS A 779 -22.14 0.14 -0.50
N PHE A 780 -21.44 -0.45 0.45
CA PHE A 780 -21.41 0.03 1.84
C PHE A 780 -20.27 1.02 2.08
N ALA A 781 -20.37 1.79 3.15
CA ALA A 781 -19.35 2.79 3.51
C ALA A 781 -17.94 2.17 3.62
N ILE A 782 -17.82 0.95 4.12
CA ILE A 782 -16.53 0.26 4.26
C ILE A 782 -15.89 -0.09 2.90
N ASP A 783 -16.70 -0.38 1.87
CA ASP A 783 -16.19 -0.60 0.51
C ASP A 783 -15.64 0.72 -0.07
N ALA A 784 -16.34 1.83 0.16
CA ALA A 784 -15.91 3.16 -0.26
C ALA A 784 -14.61 3.59 0.46
N ILE A 785 -14.49 3.30 1.75
CA ILE A 785 -13.27 3.54 2.55
C ILE A 785 -12.08 2.77 1.97
N ALA A 786 -12.27 1.49 1.66
CA ALA A 786 -11.22 0.66 1.05
C ALA A 786 -10.77 1.22 -0.31
N ALA A 787 -11.72 1.61 -1.16
CA ALA A 787 -11.42 2.24 -2.45
C ALA A 787 -10.64 3.55 -2.31
N GLY A 788 -10.97 4.37 -1.30
CA GLY A 788 -10.25 5.60 -0.99
C GLY A 788 -8.79 5.37 -0.61
N LYS A 789 -8.53 4.33 0.20
CA LYS A 789 -7.17 3.93 0.57
C LYS A 789 -6.33 3.54 -0.66
N GLU A 790 -6.88 2.70 -1.54
CA GLU A 790 -6.20 2.28 -2.77
C GLU A 790 -5.99 3.47 -3.73
N GLY A 791 -6.96 4.37 -3.84
CA GLY A 791 -6.84 5.61 -4.60
C GLY A 791 -5.71 6.51 -4.09
N ALA A 792 -5.56 6.64 -2.79
CA ALA A 792 -4.47 7.43 -2.17
C ALA A 792 -3.09 6.86 -2.51
N ILE A 793 -2.93 5.53 -2.49
CA ILE A 793 -1.68 4.88 -2.89
C ILE A 793 -1.36 5.16 -4.36
N SER A 794 -2.35 5.08 -5.23
CA SER A 794 -2.19 5.34 -6.66
C SER A 794 -1.85 6.80 -6.95
N LEU A 795 -2.55 7.74 -6.32
CA LEU A 795 -2.28 9.17 -6.45
C LEU A 795 -0.88 9.53 -5.98
N HIS A 796 -0.47 9.05 -4.81
CA HIS A 796 0.89 9.24 -4.32
C HIS A 796 1.92 8.77 -5.35
N ARG A 797 1.78 7.57 -5.88
CA ARG A 797 2.69 7.02 -6.88
C ARG A 797 2.67 7.81 -8.18
N PHE A 798 1.49 8.22 -8.63
CA PHE A 798 1.34 8.99 -9.86
C PHE A 798 2.04 10.34 -9.79
N VAL A 799 1.79 11.13 -8.76
CA VAL A 799 2.40 12.46 -8.62
C VAL A 799 3.91 12.40 -8.34
N GLN A 800 4.40 11.25 -7.84
CA GLN A 800 5.83 10.97 -7.69
C GLN A 800 6.44 10.25 -8.91
N LYS A 801 5.73 10.17 -10.03
CA LYS A 801 6.19 9.49 -11.28
C LYS A 801 6.66 8.05 -11.02
N ALA A 802 5.88 7.30 -10.27
CA ALA A 802 6.20 5.96 -9.84
C ALA A 802 5.27 4.91 -10.48
N THR A 803 5.68 3.64 -10.43
CA THR A 803 4.87 2.53 -10.89
C THR A 803 3.67 2.29 -9.99
N LEU A 804 2.46 2.34 -10.55
CA LEU A 804 1.21 2.27 -9.78
C LEU A 804 0.98 0.91 -9.10
N THR A 805 1.47 -0.18 -9.68
CA THR A 805 1.14 -1.56 -9.28
C THR A 805 2.19 -2.23 -8.40
N ILE A 806 3.40 -1.68 -8.31
CA ILE A 806 4.52 -2.33 -7.61
C ILE A 806 4.17 -2.67 -6.13
N GLY A 807 4.41 -3.90 -5.73
CA GLY A 807 4.18 -4.40 -4.36
C GLY A 807 2.72 -4.64 -3.98
N ARG A 808 1.74 -4.44 -4.87
CA ARG A 808 0.31 -4.66 -4.55
C ARG A 808 -0.08 -6.14 -4.48
N ASN A 809 0.61 -7.02 -5.19
CA ASN A 809 0.40 -8.47 -5.13
C ASN A 809 0.65 -9.08 -3.74
N ARG A 810 1.39 -8.40 -2.87
CA ARG A 810 1.66 -8.84 -1.50
C ARG A 810 0.43 -8.79 -0.58
N ARG A 811 -0.66 -8.19 -1.03
CA ARG A 811 -1.90 -7.99 -0.26
C ARG A 811 -2.95 -9.07 -0.51
N GLN A 812 -2.56 -10.19 -1.06
CA GLN A 812 -3.49 -11.31 -1.21
C GLN A 812 -3.75 -11.96 0.14
N PHE A 813 -5.02 -12.18 0.44
CA PHE A 813 -5.50 -12.85 1.64
C PHE A 813 -6.22 -14.13 1.23
N VAL A 814 -5.83 -15.24 1.83
CA VAL A 814 -6.51 -16.53 1.66
C VAL A 814 -7.37 -16.77 2.89
N GLU A 815 -8.62 -17.10 2.69
CA GLU A 815 -9.55 -17.38 3.78
C GLU A 815 -9.32 -18.78 4.36
N LEU A 816 -9.42 -18.89 5.69
CA LEU A 816 -9.43 -20.16 6.38
C LEU A 816 -10.63 -21.02 5.91
N ASP A 817 -10.40 -22.30 5.60
CA ASP A 817 -11.45 -23.30 5.45
C ASP A 817 -12.05 -23.62 6.83
N LYS A 818 -13.10 -22.87 7.18
CA LYS A 818 -13.75 -23.00 8.50
C LYS A 818 -14.52 -24.33 8.68
N GLU A 819 -14.89 -25.00 7.58
CA GLU A 819 -15.56 -26.32 7.63
C GLU A 819 -14.60 -27.42 8.09
N ASN A 820 -13.32 -27.28 7.75
CA ASN A 820 -12.26 -28.20 8.17
C ASN A 820 -11.52 -27.75 9.44
N ALA A 821 -11.83 -26.57 9.97
CA ALA A 821 -11.19 -26.08 11.19
C ALA A 821 -11.66 -26.87 12.43
N LEU A 822 -10.69 -27.30 13.24
CA LEU A 822 -10.96 -27.93 14.55
C LEU A 822 -11.11 -26.84 15.60
N ILE A 823 -12.27 -26.80 16.25
CA ILE A 823 -12.53 -25.85 17.32
C ILE A 823 -11.72 -26.22 18.57
N PRO A 824 -10.96 -25.28 19.17
CA PRO A 824 -10.14 -25.56 20.35
C PRO A 824 -10.97 -26.13 21.51
N VAL A 825 -10.46 -27.15 22.18
CA VAL A 825 -11.06 -27.64 23.42
C VAL A 825 -10.93 -26.57 24.52
N GLY A 826 -12.03 -26.33 25.26
CA GLY A 826 -12.03 -25.33 26.33
C GLY A 826 -12.20 -23.87 25.86
N PHE A 827 -12.76 -23.67 24.69
CA PHE A 827 -13.17 -22.32 24.26
C PHE A 827 -14.19 -21.71 25.25
N ASP A 828 -14.20 -20.38 25.34
CA ASP A 828 -15.11 -19.65 26.23
C ASP A 828 -16.58 -19.85 25.81
N ASN A 829 -17.42 -20.34 26.74
CA ASN A 829 -18.85 -20.64 26.52
C ASN A 829 -19.78 -19.45 26.87
N THR A 830 -19.25 -18.29 27.14
CA THR A 830 -20.05 -17.09 27.43
C THR A 830 -21.00 -16.80 26.26
N PRO A 831 -22.29 -16.55 26.51
CA PRO A 831 -23.25 -16.21 25.46
C PRO A 831 -22.86 -14.89 24.78
N ARG A 832 -23.22 -14.78 23.47
CA ARG A 832 -23.07 -13.53 22.73
C ARG A 832 -23.75 -12.38 23.48
N GLN A 833 -23.03 -11.30 23.68
CA GLN A 833 -23.59 -10.10 24.32
C GLN A 833 -24.55 -9.39 23.36
N GLN A 834 -25.61 -8.84 23.93
CA GLN A 834 -26.65 -8.13 23.19
C GLN A 834 -26.63 -6.64 23.56
N ILE A 835 -26.93 -5.79 22.57
CA ILE A 835 -27.14 -4.36 22.80
C ILE A 835 -28.44 -4.12 23.55
N GLY A 836 -28.48 -3.07 24.39
CA GLY A 836 -29.68 -2.55 24.95
C GLY A 836 -30.36 -1.52 24.07
N TYR A 837 -31.62 -1.21 24.35
CA TYR A 837 -32.40 -0.17 23.70
C TYR A 837 -32.99 0.78 24.72
N ASN A 838 -32.93 2.09 24.47
CA ASN A 838 -33.58 3.10 25.25
C ASN A 838 -34.99 3.40 24.66
N ALA A 839 -36.01 2.84 25.30
CA ALA A 839 -37.38 2.95 24.84
C ALA A 839 -37.92 4.43 24.78
N ALA A 840 -37.34 5.34 25.55
CA ALA A 840 -37.73 6.76 25.54
C ALA A 840 -37.25 7.47 24.24
N LEU A 841 -36.29 6.91 23.52
CA LEU A 841 -35.79 7.46 22.27
C LEU A 841 -36.48 6.86 21.03
N ARG A 842 -37.32 5.85 21.23
CA ARG A 842 -38.07 5.21 20.15
C ARG A 842 -38.88 6.23 19.35
N ARG A 843 -38.88 6.14 18.03
CA ARG A 843 -39.51 7.07 17.07
C ARG A 843 -39.04 8.52 17.21
N THR A 844 -37.88 8.77 17.82
CA THR A 844 -37.21 10.07 17.77
C THR A 844 -36.07 10.04 16.70
N PHE A 845 -35.46 11.18 16.42
CA PHE A 845 -34.27 11.26 15.56
C PHE A 845 -32.93 10.97 16.28
N ARG A 846 -32.99 10.39 17.50
CA ARG A 846 -31.79 9.94 18.24
C ARG A 846 -31.65 8.43 18.16
N ASP A 847 -30.39 7.95 18.24
CA ASP A 847 -30.12 6.51 18.31
C ASP A 847 -30.62 5.92 19.62
N GLU A 848 -31.50 4.94 19.53
CA GLU A 848 -32.06 4.22 20.69
C GLU A 848 -31.14 3.07 21.16
N ARG A 849 -30.14 2.68 20.36
CA ARG A 849 -29.24 1.58 20.67
C ARG A 849 -28.21 2.01 21.71
N ILE A 850 -28.05 1.21 22.77
CA ILE A 850 -27.09 1.43 23.86
C ILE A 850 -25.81 0.65 23.52
N ALA A 851 -24.68 1.34 23.40
CA ALA A 851 -23.38 0.71 23.19
C ALA A 851 -22.99 -0.24 24.34
N PHE A 852 -22.14 -1.20 24.07
CA PHE A 852 -21.62 -2.09 25.08
C PHE A 852 -20.92 -1.34 26.22
N THR A 853 -21.01 -1.90 27.43
CA THR A 853 -20.18 -1.53 28.57
C THR A 853 -18.81 -2.24 28.47
N ALA A 854 -17.79 -1.73 29.17
CA ALA A 854 -16.48 -2.38 29.24
C ALA A 854 -16.57 -3.86 29.67
N GLN A 855 -17.48 -4.18 30.60
CA GLN A 855 -17.71 -5.56 31.05
C GLN A 855 -18.28 -6.45 29.92
N GLN A 856 -19.20 -5.94 29.11
CA GLN A 856 -19.72 -6.65 27.95
C GLN A 856 -18.63 -6.84 26.90
N VAL A 857 -17.79 -5.83 26.67
CA VAL A 857 -16.64 -5.94 25.78
C VAL A 857 -15.69 -7.04 26.23
N GLN A 858 -15.35 -7.12 27.51
CA GLN A 858 -14.49 -8.20 28.04
C GLN A 858 -15.10 -9.59 27.81
N LYS A 859 -16.39 -9.75 28.10
CA LYS A 859 -17.09 -11.02 27.88
C LYS A 859 -17.14 -11.39 26.40
N GLU A 860 -17.46 -10.43 25.54
CA GLU A 860 -17.58 -10.69 24.10
C GLU A 860 -16.24 -10.99 23.44
N THR A 861 -15.18 -10.29 23.82
CA THR A 861 -13.83 -10.51 23.25
C THR A 861 -13.22 -11.84 23.66
N ALA A 862 -13.59 -12.39 24.84
CA ALA A 862 -13.16 -13.73 25.28
C ALA A 862 -13.69 -14.85 24.36
N ARG A 863 -14.78 -14.63 23.65
CA ARG A 863 -15.38 -15.59 22.72
C ARG A 863 -14.58 -15.79 21.43
N CYS A 864 -13.60 -14.92 21.16
CA CYS A 864 -12.80 -15.00 19.92
C CYS A 864 -11.93 -16.28 19.90
N LEU A 865 -12.04 -17.08 18.84
CA LEU A 865 -11.29 -18.32 18.66
C LEU A 865 -9.84 -18.12 18.20
N SER A 866 -9.41 -16.89 17.90
CA SER A 866 -8.05 -16.56 17.45
C SER A 866 -7.60 -17.40 16.23
N CYS A 867 -8.37 -17.40 15.16
CA CYS A 867 -8.24 -18.32 14.02
C CYS A 867 -6.92 -18.18 13.23
N GLY A 868 -6.37 -16.96 13.11
CA GLY A 868 -5.22 -16.67 12.27
C GLY A 868 -3.93 -16.37 13.04
N ALA A 869 -2.81 -16.61 12.38
CA ALA A 869 -1.49 -16.20 12.84
C ALA A 869 -0.61 -15.82 11.63
N SER A 870 0.44 -15.04 11.86
CA SER A 870 1.46 -14.82 10.84
C SER A 870 2.39 -16.02 10.74
N VAL A 871 2.92 -16.25 9.54
CA VAL A 871 3.92 -17.28 9.25
C VAL A 871 5.08 -16.67 8.47
N VAL A 872 6.27 -17.22 8.61
CA VAL A 872 7.50 -16.72 7.98
C VAL A 872 8.09 -17.76 7.06
N ASP A 873 8.35 -17.39 5.81
CA ASP A 873 9.21 -18.16 4.91
C ASP A 873 10.69 -17.83 5.23
N PRO A 874 11.44 -18.74 5.83
CA PRO A 874 12.83 -18.49 6.22
C PRO A 874 13.77 -18.32 5.02
N ASN A 875 13.36 -18.78 3.83
CA ASN A 875 14.17 -18.64 2.62
C ASN A 875 14.02 -17.26 1.97
N LYS A 876 12.84 -16.63 2.10
CA LYS A 876 12.62 -15.24 1.69
C LYS A 876 13.07 -14.23 2.73
N CYS A 877 13.06 -14.60 4.00
CA CYS A 877 13.46 -13.71 5.08
C CYS A 877 14.91 -13.26 4.92
N ILE A 878 15.14 -11.95 4.91
CA ILE A 878 16.48 -11.34 4.81
C ILE A 878 17.03 -10.91 6.18
N GLY A 879 16.27 -11.14 7.26
CA GLY A 879 16.70 -10.84 8.62
C GLY A 879 16.86 -9.36 8.95
N CYS A 880 16.04 -8.50 8.31
CA CYS A 880 16.14 -7.04 8.49
C CYS A 880 15.52 -6.49 9.79
N GLY A 881 14.69 -7.27 10.50
CA GLY A 881 14.09 -6.87 11.78
C GLY A 881 12.90 -5.91 11.71
N VAL A 882 12.51 -5.41 10.53
CA VAL A 882 11.38 -4.48 10.41
C VAL A 882 10.07 -5.07 10.95
N CYS A 883 9.80 -6.35 10.70
CA CYS A 883 8.60 -7.01 11.20
C CYS A 883 8.54 -7.07 12.74
N THR A 884 9.69 -7.27 13.39
CA THR A 884 9.80 -7.31 14.87
C THR A 884 9.43 -5.96 15.47
N THR A 885 10.01 -4.87 14.95
CA THR A 885 9.75 -3.51 15.48
C THR A 885 8.34 -3.01 15.22
N LYS A 886 7.63 -3.61 14.26
CA LYS A 886 6.23 -3.24 13.94
C LYS A 886 5.20 -4.11 14.67
N CYS A 887 5.61 -5.12 15.44
CA CYS A 887 4.69 -5.99 16.17
C CYS A 887 4.32 -5.38 17.52
N ALA A 888 3.06 -4.93 17.66
CA ALA A 888 2.54 -4.41 18.94
C ALA A 888 2.19 -5.51 19.97
N PHE A 889 2.31 -6.78 19.58
CA PHE A 889 1.93 -7.94 20.38
C PHE A 889 3.13 -8.78 20.82
N ASP A 890 4.33 -8.33 20.52
CA ASP A 890 5.58 -9.04 20.82
C ASP A 890 5.58 -10.50 20.35
N ALA A 891 5.02 -10.73 19.15
CA ALA A 891 4.76 -12.06 18.61
C ALA A 891 5.71 -12.47 17.49
N ILE A 892 6.71 -11.66 17.14
CA ILE A 892 7.66 -11.96 16.08
C ILE A 892 9.04 -11.44 16.45
N HIS A 893 10.02 -12.33 16.47
CA HIS A 893 11.39 -12.07 16.90
C HIS A 893 12.41 -12.52 15.87
N LEU A 894 13.60 -11.92 15.88
CA LEU A 894 14.75 -12.37 15.11
C LEU A 894 15.55 -13.39 15.90
N HIS A 895 16.01 -14.44 15.22
CA HIS A 895 16.92 -15.44 15.75
C HIS A 895 18.14 -15.55 14.84
N ARG A 896 19.33 -15.59 15.45
CA ARG A 896 20.61 -15.71 14.72
C ARG A 896 20.83 -17.15 14.27
N GLU A 897 20.42 -17.50 13.07
CA GLU A 897 20.43 -18.86 12.52
C GLU A 897 21.46 -19.06 11.40
N ARG A 898 22.01 -18.00 10.86
CA ARG A 898 22.87 -18.01 9.67
C ARG A 898 24.10 -17.13 9.88
N PRO A 899 24.94 -17.46 10.88
CA PRO A 899 26.11 -16.64 11.22
C PRO A 899 27.07 -16.43 10.03
N GLU A 900 27.11 -17.36 9.08
CA GLU A 900 27.90 -17.25 7.84
C GLU A 900 27.50 -16.05 6.98
N CYS A 901 26.25 -15.57 7.09
CA CYS A 901 25.78 -14.41 6.34
C CYS A 901 26.30 -13.08 6.89
N SER A 902 26.81 -13.03 8.12
CA SER A 902 27.44 -11.83 8.70
C SER A 902 28.87 -11.64 8.24
N THR A 903 29.47 -12.64 7.62
CA THR A 903 30.87 -12.57 7.17
C THR A 903 31.02 -11.55 6.04
N MET A 904 31.88 -10.57 6.26
CA MET A 904 32.19 -9.54 5.26
C MET A 904 33.56 -9.86 4.61
N ILE A 905 33.53 -10.07 3.28
CA ILE A 905 34.72 -10.51 2.53
C ILE A 905 35.18 -9.39 1.59
N PRO A 906 36.48 -9.06 1.53
CA PRO A 906 37.00 -8.11 0.56
C PRO A 906 36.66 -8.48 -0.89
N ALA A 907 36.45 -7.49 -1.74
CA ALA A 907 36.02 -7.70 -3.14
C ALA A 907 36.93 -8.64 -3.92
N GLU A 908 38.21 -8.61 -3.63
CA GLU A 908 39.22 -9.43 -4.27
C GLU A 908 39.11 -10.93 -3.93
N ASP A 909 38.53 -11.27 -2.79
CA ASP A 909 38.44 -12.66 -2.29
C ASP A 909 37.05 -13.28 -2.55
N LYS A 910 36.07 -12.51 -3.00
CA LYS A 910 34.69 -12.97 -3.20
C LYS A 910 34.58 -14.16 -4.14
N MET A 911 35.28 -14.14 -5.27
CA MET A 911 35.27 -15.27 -6.21
C MET A 911 35.85 -16.56 -5.59
N LYS A 912 36.86 -16.46 -4.75
CA LYS A 912 37.42 -17.64 -4.05
C LYS A 912 36.36 -18.22 -3.09
N ALA A 913 35.63 -17.39 -2.38
CA ALA A 913 34.60 -17.81 -1.43
C ALA A 913 33.38 -18.47 -2.09
N ILE A 914 32.93 -17.99 -3.25
CA ILE A 914 31.71 -18.52 -3.90
C ILE A 914 32.00 -19.69 -4.86
N LEU A 915 33.18 -19.81 -5.43
CA LEU A 915 33.54 -20.84 -6.43
C LEU A 915 33.25 -22.28 -5.94
N PRO A 916 33.59 -22.66 -4.69
CA PRO A 916 33.28 -24.01 -4.18
C PRO A 916 31.78 -24.31 -4.19
N TYR A 917 30.94 -23.33 -3.81
CA TYR A 917 29.48 -23.47 -3.84
C TYR A 917 28.97 -23.60 -5.29
N MET A 918 29.47 -22.77 -6.20
CA MET A 918 29.10 -22.80 -7.62
C MET A 918 29.37 -24.17 -8.24
N VAL A 919 30.56 -24.72 -8.02
CA VAL A 919 30.96 -26.04 -8.53
C VAL A 919 30.09 -27.16 -7.92
N LYS A 920 29.92 -27.16 -6.60
CA LYS A 920 29.11 -28.15 -5.89
C LYS A 920 27.66 -28.14 -6.37
N ARG A 921 27.10 -26.96 -6.57
CA ARG A 921 25.73 -26.77 -7.04
C ARG A 921 25.56 -27.21 -8.50
N GLU A 922 26.49 -26.84 -9.38
CA GLU A 922 26.45 -27.26 -10.78
C GLU A 922 26.48 -28.79 -10.91
N ILE A 923 27.31 -29.49 -10.10
CA ILE A 923 27.32 -30.96 -10.03
C ILE A 923 25.97 -31.53 -9.61
N LYS A 924 25.31 -30.93 -8.61
CA LYS A 924 23.97 -31.35 -8.17
C LYS A 924 22.92 -31.19 -9.29
N ILE A 925 22.92 -30.05 -9.99
CA ILE A 925 22.01 -29.78 -11.09
C ILE A 925 22.19 -30.79 -12.23
N ARG A 926 23.45 -31.07 -12.62
CA ARG A 926 23.76 -32.06 -13.66
C ARG A 926 23.36 -33.49 -13.28
N LYS A 927 23.49 -33.86 -12.00
CA LYS A 927 23.04 -35.15 -11.50
C LYS A 927 21.52 -35.27 -11.50
N ALA A 928 20.81 -34.23 -11.11
CA ALA A 928 19.35 -34.18 -11.12
C ALA A 928 18.76 -34.20 -12.55
N GLY A 929 19.40 -33.55 -13.52
CA GLY A 929 18.99 -33.57 -14.92
C GLY A 929 19.26 -34.86 -15.68
N LYS A 930 19.97 -35.82 -15.05
CA LYS A 930 20.17 -37.17 -15.61
C LYS A 930 19.20 -38.23 -15.05
N LYS A 931 18.39 -37.91 -14.09
CA LYS A 931 17.27 -38.68 -13.57
C LYS A 931 15.95 -38.18 -14.17
#